data_36972c058892e19c7feed4d31dff901f
#
_entry.id   36972c058892e19c7feed4d31dff901f
#
_cell.length_a   1.000
_cell.length_b   1.000
_cell.length_c   1.000
_cell.angle_alpha   90.00
_cell.angle_beta   90.00
_cell.angle_gamma   90.00
#
_symmetry.space_group_name_H-M   'P 1'
#
loop_
_entity.id
_entity.type
_entity.pdbx_description
1 polymer ?
#
loop_
_entity_poly.entity_id
_entity_poly.type
_entity_poly.pdbx_seq_one_letter_code
_entity_poly.pdbx_strand_id
1 'polypeptide(L)'
;MKRANNRSEHQPMRGPVSHPTPSETELARACGKTIALVLATDFGATPLKVTFESEDEKPVICEDPENGEKKTPRPLQRFRGTTVTAIVTARALEARFARVYVLAGGAPEEHRALEEVVSSDIVAARKENTPHQSGREVEFIPFDADAAYRATLDACGFTLYDVPKGVLDYAALALEDNPDADSVMLLGCDQVRITPAHLLEVCRAFRDDPTLDVVASWIQWYRRTPMLISRRFLENLDASGLCKPDPNGTDRPLPRIALKDVVFGEETLAANAIVPEKLTTFEKGRTLSAREAVQIARKEMGGIDLRAEGAFGNLRQVSPSVQRGLSERRKGPQLEGSLGGLRKVSSAAQRGLSERPEAPKASPTSQKDVPKRSPADEELIEIAREVVSRMDAWRNQLPHDEQAKLTWADAWAWRNREDFPLLNDRKQKNTLAYLDSAATTQRCFRALQAEANFNEHENANVYRGGYELSAKATGSLNDARKVLEDFIGAERRQTVYTMNASASCNLVAHSWGDFNVSEGDHIVVALSEHHSDLLPWLLLARRRNAALDFIPLLPDGRLDLGEYERLLDHHPKLVCVAHVSNVLGIVNPVANMARMAHQAGARFMLDAAQSFPHLPFNVKEIGCDFAAFSAHKMYGPLGIGGLFIGKDAFDEMDPVAIGGGTISHASVDSYYLRQGAIQYEVGTPPIAQAVGWAGAIEYMEKLGMEHVLEHAEAMTPFAVHALHGVEGLTIWGDHTQLDGAGGLVSFSLANTAPAQIGSACGMMGVAIRSGGHCAMPLAASTGMVGTGRASFAVHTTCEDIEALAVAVEMCRRLYR
;
A
#
# COMPACT_ATOMS: atom_id res chain seq x y z
N MET A 1 39.59 -2.00 33.55
CA MET A 1 38.99 -3.21 32.93
C MET A 1 38.23 -2.78 31.68
N LYS A 2 38.73 -3.22 30.53
CA LYS A 2 38.25 -2.83 29.21
C LYS A 2 36.94 -3.57 28.90
N ARG A 3 35.83 -2.87 28.62
CA ARG A 3 34.65 -3.42 27.98
C ARG A 3 34.70 -3.04 26.49
N ALA A 4 34.67 -4.05 25.67
CA ALA A 4 34.64 -3.91 24.20
C ALA A 4 33.32 -3.33 23.75
N ASN A 5 33.40 -2.21 23.02
CA ASN A 5 32.30 -1.65 22.27
C ASN A 5 32.16 -2.41 20.93
N ASN A 6 31.16 -3.27 20.79
CA ASN A 6 30.67 -3.70 19.51
C ASN A 6 29.56 -2.73 19.08
N ARG A 7 29.92 -1.71 18.32
CA ARG A 7 28.98 -0.92 17.53
C ARG A 7 28.84 -1.61 16.15
N SER A 8 27.67 -2.16 15.89
CA SER A 8 27.25 -2.50 14.53
C SER A 8 27.01 -1.20 13.76
N GLU A 9 27.89 -0.90 12.83
CA GLU A 9 27.71 0.22 11.89
C GLU A 9 26.57 -0.09 10.94
N HIS A 10 25.45 0.61 11.11
CA HIS A 10 24.43 0.72 10.08
C HIS A 10 24.96 1.63 8.95
N GLN A 11 25.31 1.04 7.80
CA GLN A 11 25.56 1.81 6.60
C GLN A 11 24.23 2.37 6.04
N PRO A 12 24.22 3.61 5.53
CA PRO A 12 23.03 4.19 4.91
C PRO A 12 22.67 3.45 3.62
N MET A 13 21.38 3.24 3.38
CA MET A 13 20.87 2.69 2.13
C MET A 13 21.34 3.55 0.93
N ARG A 14 22.21 3.00 0.12
CA ARG A 14 22.58 3.58 -1.18
C ARG A 14 21.53 3.16 -2.20
N GLY A 15 21.22 4.03 -3.16
CA GLY A 15 20.37 3.75 -4.32
C GLY A 15 20.84 2.53 -5.13
N PRO A 16 20.18 2.16 -6.25
CA PRO A 16 20.36 0.88 -6.92
C PRO A 16 21.85 0.64 -7.21
N VAL A 17 22.48 -0.16 -6.35
CA VAL A 17 23.85 -0.56 -6.50
C VAL A 17 23.83 -1.70 -7.52
N SER A 18 24.43 -1.50 -8.68
CA SER A 18 24.84 -2.62 -9.51
C SER A 18 25.79 -3.46 -8.67
N HIS A 19 25.30 -4.58 -8.12
CA HIS A 19 26.14 -5.51 -7.38
C HIS A 19 27.24 -6.01 -8.31
N PRO A 20 28.52 -5.94 -7.93
CA PRO A 20 29.58 -6.54 -8.71
C PRO A 20 29.27 -8.03 -8.88
N THR A 21 29.53 -8.57 -10.07
CA THR A 21 29.33 -10.00 -10.32
C THR A 21 30.21 -10.81 -9.32
N PRO A 22 29.61 -11.71 -8.49
CA PRO A 22 30.38 -12.48 -7.52
C PRO A 22 31.47 -13.30 -8.17
N SER A 23 32.61 -13.46 -7.49
CA SER A 23 33.67 -14.32 -7.97
C SER A 23 33.25 -15.79 -7.93
N GLU A 24 33.78 -16.61 -8.83
CA GLU A 24 33.53 -18.07 -8.84
C GLU A 24 33.89 -18.75 -7.50
N THR A 25 34.94 -18.27 -6.84
CA THR A 25 35.35 -18.78 -5.52
C THR A 25 34.35 -18.47 -4.44
N GLU A 26 33.74 -17.28 -4.46
CA GLU A 26 32.69 -16.90 -3.49
C GLU A 26 31.43 -17.74 -3.70
N LEU A 27 31.00 -17.94 -4.95
CA LEU A 27 29.85 -18.77 -5.29
C LEU A 27 30.05 -20.23 -4.86
N ALA A 28 31.23 -20.81 -5.20
CA ALA A 28 31.54 -22.19 -4.83
C ALA A 28 31.61 -22.38 -3.30
N ARG A 29 32.13 -21.41 -2.55
CA ARG A 29 32.20 -21.47 -1.09
C ARG A 29 30.83 -21.36 -0.42
N ALA A 30 29.94 -20.49 -0.89
CA ALA A 30 28.65 -20.26 -0.28
C ALA A 30 27.59 -21.27 -0.75
N CYS A 31 27.55 -21.61 -2.04
CA CYS A 31 26.49 -22.41 -2.65
C CYS A 31 26.90 -23.88 -2.88
N GLY A 32 28.20 -24.22 -2.80
CA GLY A 32 28.73 -25.54 -3.20
C GLY A 32 28.29 -26.75 -2.35
N LYS A 33 27.64 -26.51 -1.20
CA LYS A 33 27.01 -27.54 -0.36
C LYS A 33 25.48 -27.47 -0.36
N THR A 34 24.91 -26.67 -1.26
CA THR A 34 23.45 -26.52 -1.42
C THR A 34 23.05 -27.14 -2.76
N ILE A 35 21.94 -27.86 -2.75
CA ILE A 35 21.29 -28.38 -3.96
C ILE A 35 20.28 -27.33 -4.43
N ALA A 36 20.18 -27.09 -5.74
CA ALA A 36 19.10 -26.26 -6.30
C ALA A 36 17.99 -27.17 -6.85
N LEU A 37 16.76 -26.84 -6.50
CA LEU A 37 15.53 -27.50 -6.95
C LEU A 37 14.68 -26.47 -7.69
N VAL A 38 14.66 -26.55 -9.03
CA VAL A 38 13.88 -25.64 -9.90
C VAL A 38 12.50 -26.22 -10.09
N LEU A 39 11.49 -25.48 -9.68
CA LEU A 39 10.09 -25.90 -9.71
C LEU A 39 9.49 -25.56 -11.08
N ALA A 40 9.48 -26.51 -12.01
CA ALA A 40 8.92 -26.42 -13.35
C ALA A 40 7.52 -27.06 -13.40
N THR A 41 6.65 -26.65 -12.48
CA THR A 41 5.28 -27.15 -12.35
C THR A 41 4.28 -26.07 -12.72
N ASP A 42 3.13 -26.44 -13.27
CA ASP A 42 2.08 -25.49 -13.62
C ASP A 42 1.25 -25.15 -12.38
N PHE A 43 1.58 -24.01 -11.77
CA PHE A 43 0.89 -23.52 -10.59
C PHE A 43 -0.32 -22.65 -10.98
N GLY A 44 -1.33 -23.23 -11.58
CA GLY A 44 -2.56 -22.51 -11.91
C GLY A 44 -2.47 -21.74 -13.21
N ALA A 45 -3.27 -22.14 -14.12
CA ALA A 45 -3.36 -21.75 -15.51
C ALA A 45 -3.57 -20.27 -15.75
N THR A 46 -2.46 -19.52 -15.84
CA THR A 46 -2.49 -18.29 -16.62
C THR A 46 -1.39 -18.39 -17.66
N PRO A 47 -1.73 -18.51 -18.96
CA PRO A 47 -0.72 -18.55 -20.00
C PRO A 47 0.03 -17.23 -20.03
N LEU A 48 1.33 -17.29 -19.78
CA LEU A 48 2.25 -16.21 -20.07
C LEU A 48 2.60 -16.28 -21.55
N LYS A 49 2.39 -15.23 -22.30
CA LYS A 49 2.84 -15.11 -23.68
C LYS A 49 3.85 -13.96 -23.79
N VAL A 50 5.01 -14.25 -24.35
CA VAL A 50 6.03 -13.28 -24.68
C VAL A 50 6.05 -13.12 -26.19
N THR A 51 6.06 -11.90 -26.71
CA THR A 51 6.14 -11.59 -28.13
C THR A 51 7.46 -12.06 -28.71
N PHE A 52 7.40 -12.79 -29.81
CA PHE A 52 8.57 -13.23 -30.59
C PHE A 52 9.03 -12.11 -31.50
N GLU A 53 10.36 -11.95 -31.61
CA GLU A 53 10.97 -11.05 -32.59
C GLU A 53 11.32 -11.76 -33.92
N SER A 54 11.06 -13.07 -34.06
CA SER A 54 11.29 -13.81 -35.32
C SER A 54 10.22 -14.87 -35.58
N GLU A 55 9.84 -15.04 -36.86
CA GLU A 55 8.82 -15.98 -37.36
C GLU A 55 9.26 -17.48 -37.33
N ASP A 56 10.50 -17.79 -36.97
CA ASP A 56 11.09 -19.15 -37.13
C ASP A 56 11.00 -20.04 -35.88
N GLU A 57 10.51 -19.54 -34.74
CA GLU A 57 10.40 -20.33 -33.51
C GLU A 57 9.01 -20.98 -33.37
N LYS A 58 8.93 -22.31 -33.55
CA LYS A 58 7.68 -23.05 -33.31
C LYS A 58 7.45 -23.20 -31.80
N PRO A 59 6.31 -22.74 -31.27
CA PRO A 59 5.97 -22.97 -29.89
C PRO A 59 5.69 -24.46 -29.64
N VAL A 60 6.12 -24.98 -28.48
CA VAL A 60 5.66 -26.28 -27.98
C VAL A 60 4.24 -26.07 -27.46
N ILE A 61 3.28 -26.77 -28.04
CA ILE A 61 1.85 -26.56 -27.83
C ILE A 61 1.26 -27.82 -27.17
N CYS A 62 0.66 -27.69 -25.97
CA CYS A 62 -0.12 -28.73 -25.34
C CYS A 62 -1.62 -28.41 -25.51
N GLU A 63 -2.44 -29.45 -25.72
CA GLU A 63 -3.91 -29.28 -25.83
C GLU A 63 -4.53 -29.27 -24.42
N ASP A 64 -5.38 -28.29 -24.15
CA ASP A 64 -6.20 -28.26 -22.96
C ASP A 64 -7.30 -29.34 -23.06
N PRO A 65 -7.37 -30.32 -22.16
CA PRO A 65 -8.32 -31.42 -22.25
C PRO A 65 -9.79 -31.00 -22.11
N GLU A 66 -10.08 -29.79 -21.57
CA GLU A 66 -11.46 -29.33 -21.37
C GLU A 66 -12.01 -28.47 -22.53
N ASN A 67 -11.16 -27.71 -23.24
CA ASN A 67 -11.60 -26.73 -24.22
C ASN A 67 -10.96 -26.86 -25.62
N GLY A 68 -10.02 -27.78 -25.83
CA GLY A 68 -9.33 -27.95 -27.11
C GLY A 68 -8.45 -26.76 -27.55
N GLU A 69 -8.25 -25.78 -26.71
CA GLU A 69 -7.35 -24.66 -26.97
C GLU A 69 -5.89 -25.07 -26.76
N LYS A 70 -5.06 -24.75 -27.72
CA LYS A 70 -3.61 -25.03 -27.67
C LYS A 70 -2.94 -23.96 -26.82
N LYS A 71 -2.45 -24.30 -25.62
CA LYS A 71 -1.73 -23.40 -24.70
C LYS A 71 -0.31 -23.89 -24.46
N THR A 72 0.65 -22.98 -24.38
CA THR A 72 2.03 -23.32 -23.96
C THR A 72 2.09 -23.35 -22.43
N PRO A 73 2.46 -24.48 -21.79
CA PRO A 73 2.62 -24.54 -20.34
C PRO A 73 3.59 -23.48 -19.82
N ARG A 74 3.35 -22.96 -18.62
CA ARG A 74 4.17 -21.90 -18.00
C ARG A 74 5.68 -22.21 -18.00
N PRO A 75 6.13 -23.43 -17.68
CA PRO A 75 7.55 -23.76 -17.71
C PRO A 75 8.19 -23.67 -19.09
N LEU A 76 7.43 -23.82 -20.15
CA LEU A 76 7.88 -23.79 -21.54
C LEU A 76 7.72 -22.42 -22.21
N GLN A 77 7.18 -21.44 -21.49
CA GLN A 77 7.06 -20.09 -22.03
C GLN A 77 8.42 -19.46 -22.24
N ARG A 78 8.54 -18.65 -23.30
CA ARG A 78 9.81 -18.04 -23.69
C ARG A 78 9.90 -16.58 -23.27
N PHE A 79 11.06 -16.21 -22.76
CA PHE A 79 11.45 -14.85 -22.51
C PHE A 79 12.73 -14.55 -23.29
N ARG A 80 12.67 -13.64 -24.25
CA ARG A 80 13.78 -13.33 -25.18
C ARG A 80 14.35 -14.58 -25.88
N GLY A 81 13.46 -15.41 -26.42
CA GLY A 81 13.83 -16.61 -27.19
C GLY A 81 14.21 -17.85 -26.34
N THR A 82 14.29 -17.75 -25.00
CA THR A 82 14.71 -18.85 -24.10
C THR A 82 13.58 -19.19 -23.14
N THR A 83 13.36 -20.48 -22.84
CA THR A 83 12.32 -20.87 -21.86
C THR A 83 12.62 -20.33 -20.48
N VAL A 84 11.58 -19.95 -19.73
CA VAL A 84 11.75 -19.39 -18.38
C VAL A 84 12.43 -20.37 -17.44
N THR A 85 12.12 -21.67 -17.54
CA THR A 85 12.78 -22.74 -16.78
C THR A 85 14.26 -22.80 -17.08
N ALA A 86 14.67 -22.73 -18.35
CA ALA A 86 16.08 -22.76 -18.75
C ALA A 86 16.86 -21.56 -18.22
N ILE A 87 16.24 -20.37 -18.20
CA ILE A 87 16.88 -19.18 -17.64
C ILE A 87 17.19 -19.36 -16.16
N VAL A 88 16.21 -19.80 -15.34
CA VAL A 88 16.41 -20.01 -13.90
C VAL A 88 17.40 -21.13 -13.63
N THR A 89 17.32 -22.24 -14.37
CA THR A 89 18.26 -23.37 -14.26
C THR A 89 19.69 -22.94 -14.60
N ALA A 90 19.88 -22.15 -15.66
CA ALA A 90 21.18 -21.60 -16.01
C ALA A 90 21.76 -20.72 -14.89
N ARG A 91 20.93 -19.90 -14.23
CA ARG A 91 21.34 -19.07 -13.08
C ARG A 91 21.75 -19.92 -11.87
N ALA A 92 21.04 -21.03 -11.60
CA ALA A 92 21.42 -21.97 -10.56
C ALA A 92 22.78 -22.63 -10.87
N LEU A 93 23.02 -23.02 -12.11
CA LEU A 93 24.33 -23.55 -12.54
C LEU A 93 25.46 -22.52 -12.42
N GLU A 94 25.21 -21.27 -12.80
CA GLU A 94 26.15 -20.15 -12.63
C GLU A 94 26.48 -19.88 -11.16
N ALA A 95 25.47 -20.08 -10.24
CA ALA A 95 25.66 -19.92 -8.80
C ALA A 95 26.48 -21.05 -8.14
N ARG A 96 26.90 -22.07 -8.88
CA ARG A 96 27.78 -23.16 -8.40
C ARG A 96 27.16 -24.03 -7.28
N PHE A 97 25.86 -24.30 -7.35
CA PHE A 97 25.24 -25.31 -6.48
C PHE A 97 25.85 -26.69 -6.66
N ALA A 98 25.77 -27.54 -5.63
CA ALA A 98 26.31 -28.90 -5.65
C ALA A 98 25.70 -29.74 -6.77
N ARG A 99 24.36 -29.69 -6.88
CA ARG A 99 23.55 -30.24 -7.99
C ARG A 99 22.37 -29.34 -8.30
N VAL A 100 21.81 -29.50 -9.50
CA VAL A 100 20.61 -28.78 -9.94
C VAL A 100 19.60 -29.79 -10.44
N TYR A 101 18.45 -29.83 -9.82
CA TYR A 101 17.30 -30.66 -10.21
C TYR A 101 16.19 -29.76 -10.75
N VAL A 102 15.49 -30.25 -11.75
CA VAL A 102 14.28 -29.62 -12.31
C VAL A 102 13.11 -30.53 -12.03
N LEU A 103 12.19 -30.11 -11.18
CA LEU A 103 10.92 -30.82 -10.95
C LEU A 103 9.96 -30.48 -12.07
N ALA A 104 9.65 -31.44 -12.92
CA ALA A 104 8.78 -31.30 -14.07
C ALA A 104 7.39 -31.81 -13.76
N GLY A 105 6.38 -30.92 -13.70
CA GLY A 105 4.97 -31.30 -13.58
C GLY A 105 4.35 -31.64 -14.94
N GLY A 106 3.24 -32.39 -14.96
CA GLY A 106 2.47 -32.74 -16.15
C GLY A 106 2.54 -34.22 -16.56
N ALA A 107 1.90 -34.56 -17.69
CA ALA A 107 1.88 -35.96 -18.19
C ALA A 107 3.27 -36.40 -18.70
N PRO A 108 3.57 -37.73 -18.79
CA PRO A 108 4.88 -38.25 -19.21
C PRO A 108 5.39 -37.75 -20.57
N GLU A 109 4.48 -37.39 -21.48
CA GLU A 109 4.82 -36.83 -22.79
C GLU A 109 5.25 -35.36 -22.67
N GLU A 110 4.67 -34.62 -21.74
CA GLU A 110 5.03 -33.23 -21.43
C GLU A 110 6.40 -33.14 -20.77
N HIS A 111 6.77 -34.13 -19.93
CA HIS A 111 8.10 -34.25 -19.34
C HIS A 111 9.20 -34.33 -20.38
N ARG A 112 9.03 -35.20 -21.40
CA ARG A 112 10.03 -35.32 -22.47
C ARG A 112 10.20 -34.04 -23.26
N ALA A 113 9.06 -33.42 -23.60
CA ALA A 113 9.07 -32.14 -24.30
C ALA A 113 9.75 -31.05 -23.46
N LEU A 114 9.49 -31.01 -22.13
CA LEU A 114 10.14 -30.09 -21.21
C LEU A 114 11.65 -30.34 -21.14
N GLU A 115 12.07 -31.59 -20.98
CA GLU A 115 13.48 -31.99 -20.89
C GLU A 115 14.24 -31.62 -22.15
N GLU A 116 13.72 -31.95 -23.35
CA GLU A 116 14.33 -31.68 -24.64
C GLU A 116 14.49 -30.17 -24.89
N VAL A 117 13.39 -29.39 -24.68
CA VAL A 117 13.41 -27.95 -24.97
C VAL A 117 14.25 -27.19 -23.93
N VAL A 118 14.09 -27.52 -22.64
CA VAL A 118 14.83 -26.83 -21.57
C VAL A 118 16.31 -27.15 -21.64
N SER A 119 16.71 -28.41 -21.93
CA SER A 119 18.11 -28.79 -22.09
C SER A 119 18.77 -28.05 -23.25
N SER A 120 18.07 -27.90 -24.39
CA SER A 120 18.54 -27.10 -25.51
C SER A 120 18.70 -25.63 -25.14
N ASP A 121 17.73 -25.09 -24.50
CA ASP A 121 17.71 -23.66 -24.13
C ASP A 121 18.68 -23.31 -23.00
N ILE A 122 19.02 -24.25 -22.09
CA ILE A 122 20.06 -24.04 -21.05
C ILE A 122 21.41 -23.73 -21.72
N VAL A 123 21.72 -24.41 -22.81
CA VAL A 123 22.96 -24.15 -23.56
C VAL A 123 22.96 -22.73 -24.13
N ALA A 124 21.83 -22.30 -24.66
CA ALA A 124 21.65 -20.95 -25.22
C ALA A 124 21.62 -19.85 -24.14
N ALA A 125 21.09 -20.15 -22.94
CA ALA A 125 21.02 -19.19 -21.84
C ALA A 125 22.35 -18.93 -21.12
N ARG A 126 23.35 -19.82 -21.30
CA ARG A 126 24.70 -19.64 -20.76
C ARG A 126 25.44 -18.59 -21.60
N LYS A 127 26.07 -17.63 -20.92
CA LYS A 127 26.94 -16.66 -21.60
C LYS A 127 28.12 -17.41 -22.28
N GLU A 128 28.45 -17.03 -23.49
CA GLU A 128 29.49 -17.66 -24.35
C GLU A 128 30.87 -17.86 -23.71
N ASN A 129 31.17 -17.26 -22.57
CA ASN A 129 32.45 -17.27 -21.87
C ASN A 129 32.50 -18.08 -20.58
N THR A 130 31.53 -18.93 -20.28
CA THR A 130 31.63 -19.79 -19.08
C THR A 130 32.36 -21.07 -19.43
N PRO A 131 33.53 -21.39 -18.78
CA PRO A 131 34.31 -22.61 -19.12
C PRO A 131 33.42 -23.85 -18.93
N HIS A 132 33.44 -24.74 -19.92
CA HIS A 132 32.84 -26.07 -19.83
C HIS A 132 33.47 -26.84 -18.68
N GLN A 133 32.88 -26.82 -17.48
CA GLN A 133 33.21 -27.82 -16.45
C GLN A 133 32.26 -29.00 -16.66
N SER A 134 32.83 -30.03 -17.29
CA SER A 134 32.28 -31.39 -17.35
C SER A 134 32.03 -31.90 -15.92
N GLY A 135 30.77 -32.18 -15.57
CA GLY A 135 30.42 -32.93 -14.37
C GLY A 135 29.29 -32.44 -13.49
N ARG A 136 28.61 -31.34 -13.83
CA ARG A 136 27.38 -30.94 -13.13
C ARG A 136 26.19 -31.18 -14.06
N GLU A 137 25.56 -32.30 -13.91
CA GLU A 137 24.38 -32.67 -14.68
C GLU A 137 23.13 -32.01 -14.06
N VAL A 138 22.25 -31.57 -14.95
CA VAL A 138 20.88 -31.19 -14.59
C VAL A 138 20.05 -32.43 -14.69
N GLU A 139 19.39 -32.79 -13.61
CA GLU A 139 18.52 -33.97 -13.56
C GLU A 139 17.04 -33.53 -13.54
N PHE A 140 16.24 -34.08 -14.46
CA PHE A 140 14.82 -33.82 -14.54
C PHE A 140 14.06 -34.91 -13.78
N ILE A 141 13.28 -34.51 -12.77
CA ILE A 141 12.51 -35.41 -11.94
C ILE A 141 11.02 -35.22 -12.21
N PRO A 142 10.28 -36.27 -12.59
CA PRO A 142 8.82 -36.20 -12.73
C PRO A 142 8.14 -35.80 -11.42
N PHE A 143 7.22 -34.84 -11.46
CA PHE A 143 6.47 -34.35 -10.30
C PHE A 143 4.96 -34.53 -10.54
N ASP A 144 4.32 -35.28 -9.65
CA ASP A 144 2.86 -35.47 -9.69
C ASP A 144 2.19 -34.35 -8.89
N ALA A 145 1.53 -33.43 -9.59
CA ALA A 145 0.87 -32.26 -9.02
C ALA A 145 -0.46 -32.59 -8.31
N ASP A 146 -1.09 -33.73 -8.62
CA ASP A 146 -2.40 -34.13 -8.04
C ASP A 146 -2.30 -34.54 -6.55
N ALA A 147 -1.09 -34.78 -6.07
CA ALA A 147 -0.81 -34.98 -4.64
C ALA A 147 -0.75 -33.67 -3.83
N ALA A 148 -1.13 -32.52 -4.41
CA ALA A 148 -0.97 -31.21 -3.82
C ALA A 148 -1.82 -30.99 -2.58
N TYR A 149 -1.16 -30.86 -1.43
CA TYR A 149 -1.75 -30.52 -0.14
C TYR A 149 -1.20 -29.18 0.34
N ARG A 150 -2.05 -28.18 0.44
CA ARG A 150 -1.66 -26.82 0.84
C ARG A 150 -1.54 -26.60 2.36
N ALA A 151 -1.92 -27.57 3.19
CA ALA A 151 -2.25 -27.34 4.58
C ALA A 151 -1.11 -27.49 5.60
N THR A 152 0.04 -28.10 5.28
CA THR A 152 0.97 -28.55 6.33
C THR A 152 1.93 -27.49 6.82
N LEU A 153 2.21 -26.47 6.05
CA LEU A 153 3.12 -25.38 6.45
C LEU A 153 2.39 -24.20 7.09
N ASP A 154 1.10 -24.03 6.87
CA ASP A 154 0.27 -23.06 7.60
C ASP A 154 0.22 -23.39 9.09
N ALA A 155 0.23 -24.66 9.44
CA ALA A 155 0.24 -25.14 10.82
C ALA A 155 1.53 -24.79 11.60
N CYS A 156 2.63 -24.48 10.91
CA CYS A 156 3.89 -24.09 11.52
C CYS A 156 4.05 -22.58 11.71
N GLY A 157 3.00 -21.75 11.47
CA GLY A 157 3.09 -20.30 11.49
C GLY A 157 3.98 -19.73 10.35
N PHE A 158 4.17 -20.54 9.32
CA PHE A 158 5.07 -20.27 8.20
C PHE A 158 4.32 -20.55 6.90
N THR A 159 3.81 -19.54 6.29
CA THR A 159 3.04 -19.64 5.04
C THR A 159 3.99 -19.66 3.84
N LEU A 160 4.16 -20.82 3.22
CA LEU A 160 4.80 -20.99 1.92
C LEU A 160 3.72 -20.92 0.83
N TYR A 161 3.45 -19.75 0.32
CA TYR A 161 2.37 -19.52 -0.63
C TYR A 161 2.57 -20.17 -2.01
N ASP A 162 3.82 -20.51 -2.39
CA ASP A 162 4.14 -20.95 -3.73
C ASP A 162 4.87 -22.31 -3.80
N VAL A 163 4.80 -23.14 -2.75
CA VAL A 163 5.47 -24.46 -2.74
C VAL A 163 4.46 -25.57 -2.49
N PRO A 164 4.18 -26.46 -3.46
CA PRO A 164 3.33 -27.62 -3.27
C PRO A 164 3.90 -28.59 -2.22
N LYS A 165 3.04 -29.32 -1.53
CA LYS A 165 3.40 -30.28 -0.47
C LYS A 165 4.47 -31.29 -0.90
N GLY A 166 4.34 -31.89 -2.07
CA GLY A 166 5.28 -32.89 -2.56
C GLY A 166 6.70 -32.36 -2.78
N VAL A 167 6.89 -31.04 -2.89
CA VAL A 167 8.23 -30.43 -3.11
C VAL A 167 9.17 -30.68 -1.94
N LEU A 168 8.67 -30.70 -0.69
CA LEU A 168 9.51 -30.97 0.48
C LEU A 168 9.95 -32.43 0.53
N ASP A 169 9.10 -33.35 0.07
CA ASP A 169 9.45 -34.76 -0.05
C ASP A 169 10.56 -34.96 -1.10
N TYR A 170 10.46 -34.27 -2.23
CA TYR A 170 11.52 -34.29 -3.24
C TYR A 170 12.81 -33.57 -2.76
N ALA A 171 12.68 -32.53 -1.96
CA ALA A 171 13.85 -31.88 -1.34
C ALA A 171 14.58 -32.84 -0.37
N ALA A 172 13.83 -33.62 0.40
CA ALA A 172 14.39 -34.64 1.29
C ALA A 172 15.10 -35.76 0.49
N LEU A 173 14.45 -36.32 -0.54
CA LEU A 173 15.04 -37.32 -1.44
C LEU A 173 16.32 -36.81 -2.12
N ALA A 174 16.31 -35.57 -2.63
CA ALA A 174 17.49 -34.96 -3.24
C ALA A 174 18.66 -34.86 -2.26
N LEU A 175 18.39 -34.63 -0.97
CA LEU A 175 19.43 -34.66 0.07
C LEU A 175 19.91 -36.06 0.43
N GLU A 176 19.03 -37.07 0.41
CA GLU A 176 19.44 -38.47 0.60
C GLU A 176 20.43 -38.90 -0.49
N ASP A 177 20.17 -38.55 -1.75
CA ASP A 177 21.06 -38.83 -2.88
C ASP A 177 22.37 -38.02 -2.85
N ASN A 178 22.44 -36.97 -2.03
CA ASN A 178 23.61 -36.11 -1.94
C ASN A 178 24.02 -35.90 -0.46
N PRO A 179 24.66 -36.89 0.20
CA PRO A 179 24.99 -36.86 1.61
C PRO A 179 25.90 -35.69 2.02
N ASP A 180 26.71 -35.16 1.12
CA ASP A 180 27.60 -34.02 1.38
C ASP A 180 26.89 -32.65 1.36
N ALA A 181 25.66 -32.59 0.87
CA ALA A 181 24.86 -31.37 0.87
C ALA A 181 24.17 -31.18 2.23
N ASP A 182 24.08 -29.94 2.69
CA ASP A 182 23.50 -29.56 3.99
C ASP A 182 22.20 -28.78 3.86
N SER A 183 21.82 -28.43 2.64
CA SER A 183 20.65 -27.59 2.38
C SER A 183 20.14 -27.72 0.94
N VAL A 184 18.88 -27.35 0.74
CA VAL A 184 18.21 -27.27 -0.58
C VAL A 184 17.74 -25.86 -0.83
N MET A 185 18.01 -25.30 -2.01
CA MET A 185 17.47 -24.05 -2.51
C MET A 185 16.28 -24.32 -3.43
N LEU A 186 15.11 -23.86 -3.06
CA LEU A 186 13.92 -23.90 -3.91
C LEU A 186 13.87 -22.68 -4.81
N LEU A 187 13.67 -22.87 -6.11
CA LEU A 187 13.62 -21.83 -7.14
C LEU A 187 12.34 -21.96 -7.97
N GLY A 188 11.57 -20.89 -8.08
CA GLY A 188 10.42 -20.87 -9.00
C GLY A 188 10.88 -20.70 -10.46
N CYS A 189 10.30 -21.44 -11.40
CA CYS A 189 10.66 -21.35 -12.82
C CYS A 189 10.36 -19.99 -13.48
N ASP A 190 9.50 -19.19 -12.88
CA ASP A 190 9.11 -17.86 -13.37
C ASP A 190 10.01 -16.72 -12.88
N GLN A 191 11.03 -17.01 -12.08
CA GLN A 191 11.95 -16.03 -11.51
C GLN A 191 13.08 -15.62 -12.48
N VAL A 192 12.71 -15.19 -13.68
CA VAL A 192 13.66 -14.88 -14.77
C VAL A 192 14.66 -13.75 -14.50
N ARG A 193 14.38 -12.92 -13.51
CA ARG A 193 15.30 -11.83 -13.09
C ARG A 193 16.27 -12.22 -11.99
N ILE A 194 16.20 -13.47 -11.49
CA ILE A 194 17.12 -13.94 -10.49
C ILE A 194 18.54 -13.93 -11.04
N THR A 195 19.50 -13.57 -10.22
CA THR A 195 20.93 -13.56 -10.57
C THR A 195 21.72 -14.41 -9.59
N PRO A 196 22.93 -14.88 -9.96
CA PRO A 196 23.81 -15.58 -9.03
C PRO A 196 24.11 -14.78 -7.75
N ALA A 197 24.11 -13.45 -7.81
CA ALA A 197 24.30 -12.60 -6.63
C ALA A 197 23.14 -12.72 -5.62
N HIS A 198 21.89 -12.81 -6.08
CA HIS A 198 20.75 -13.03 -5.20
C HIS A 198 20.80 -14.39 -4.50
N LEU A 199 21.16 -15.44 -5.26
CA LEU A 199 21.31 -16.79 -4.70
C LEU A 199 22.46 -16.85 -3.69
N LEU A 200 23.56 -16.14 -3.97
CA LEU A 200 24.69 -16.00 -3.06
C LEU A 200 24.28 -15.36 -1.72
N GLU A 201 23.45 -14.31 -1.72
CA GLU A 201 23.00 -13.65 -0.49
C GLU A 201 22.18 -14.58 0.39
N VAL A 202 21.27 -15.36 -0.18
CA VAL A 202 20.48 -16.36 0.56
C VAL A 202 21.39 -17.44 1.15
N CYS A 203 22.34 -17.96 0.35
CA CYS A 203 23.32 -18.95 0.84
C CYS A 203 24.24 -18.37 1.93
N ARG A 204 24.71 -17.15 1.79
CA ARG A 204 25.53 -16.48 2.82
C ARG A 204 24.78 -16.34 4.14
N ALA A 205 23.53 -15.90 4.07
CA ALA A 205 22.71 -15.75 5.30
C ALA A 205 22.61 -17.06 6.08
N PHE A 206 22.57 -18.22 5.39
CA PHE A 206 22.58 -19.54 6.00
C PHE A 206 23.98 -19.94 6.50
N ARG A 207 25.05 -19.65 5.73
CA ARG A 207 26.45 -19.98 6.14
C ARG A 207 26.92 -19.17 7.33
N ASP A 208 26.44 -17.94 7.47
CA ASP A 208 26.77 -17.05 8.59
C ASP A 208 26.09 -17.49 9.90
N ASP A 209 24.96 -18.18 9.80
CA ASP A 209 24.24 -18.77 10.95
C ASP A 209 23.68 -20.17 10.62
N PRO A 210 24.50 -21.23 10.81
CA PRO A 210 24.06 -22.61 10.54
C PRO A 210 22.98 -23.15 11.48
N THR A 211 22.56 -22.37 12.48
CA THR A 211 21.46 -22.76 13.36
C THR A 211 20.10 -22.48 12.75
N LEU A 212 20.06 -21.82 11.61
CA LEU A 212 18.84 -21.55 10.88
C LEU A 212 18.27 -22.82 10.24
N ASP A 213 16.96 -22.92 10.25
CA ASP A 213 16.21 -23.99 9.59
C ASP A 213 15.80 -23.60 8.17
N VAL A 214 15.40 -22.33 8.01
CA VAL A 214 14.95 -21.77 6.73
C VAL A 214 15.53 -20.36 6.54
N VAL A 215 15.99 -20.06 5.33
CA VAL A 215 16.28 -18.70 4.87
C VAL A 215 15.39 -18.40 3.68
N ALA A 216 14.48 -17.48 3.83
CA ALA A 216 13.49 -17.14 2.81
C ALA A 216 13.78 -15.77 2.19
N SER A 217 13.47 -15.62 0.91
CA SER A 217 13.44 -14.33 0.26
C SER A 217 12.17 -13.59 0.65
N TRP A 218 12.34 -12.34 1.08
CA TRP A 218 11.24 -11.46 1.40
C TRP A 218 11.04 -10.46 0.26
N ILE A 219 9.95 -10.64 -0.49
CA ILE A 219 9.65 -9.83 -1.67
C ILE A 219 8.21 -9.31 -1.54
N GLN A 220 8.02 -8.02 -1.67
CA GLN A 220 6.69 -7.40 -1.69
C GLN A 220 5.73 -7.89 -0.57
N TRP A 221 6.22 -8.05 0.65
CA TRP A 221 5.41 -8.47 1.79
C TRP A 221 5.22 -9.99 1.97
N TYR A 222 5.80 -10.83 1.10
CA TYR A 222 5.67 -12.29 1.19
C TYR A 222 7.04 -12.97 1.20
N ARG A 223 7.09 -14.13 1.89
CA ARG A 223 8.18 -15.08 1.75
C ARG A 223 7.97 -15.89 0.49
N ARG A 224 8.93 -15.85 -0.41
CA ARG A 224 8.90 -16.54 -1.69
C ARG A 224 10.20 -17.27 -1.96
N THR A 225 10.19 -18.09 -3.00
CA THR A 225 11.43 -18.58 -3.62
C THR A 225 12.21 -17.38 -4.24
N PRO A 226 13.56 -17.34 -4.21
CA PRO A 226 14.45 -18.40 -3.70
C PRO A 226 14.33 -18.58 -2.20
N MET A 227 14.28 -19.84 -1.77
CA MET A 227 14.19 -20.21 -0.38
C MET A 227 15.15 -21.35 -0.09
N LEU A 228 16.01 -21.19 0.91
CA LEU A 228 16.93 -22.22 1.34
C LEU A 228 16.35 -22.92 2.57
N ILE A 229 16.33 -24.25 2.53
CA ILE A 229 15.85 -25.12 3.61
C ILE A 229 17.00 -26.01 4.06
N SER A 230 17.25 -26.08 5.37
CA SER A 230 18.33 -26.91 5.91
C SER A 230 17.94 -28.39 5.92
N ARG A 231 18.97 -29.27 5.78
CA ARG A 231 18.82 -30.71 5.95
C ARG A 231 18.21 -31.05 7.32
N ARG A 232 18.70 -30.41 8.37
CA ARG A 232 18.20 -30.61 9.75
C ARG A 232 16.68 -30.36 9.86
N PHE A 233 16.18 -29.33 9.20
CA PHE A 233 14.74 -29.00 9.20
C PHE A 233 13.90 -30.11 8.52
N LEU A 234 14.34 -30.59 7.36
CA LEU A 234 13.66 -31.65 6.63
C LEU A 234 13.66 -32.99 7.43
N GLU A 235 14.78 -33.35 8.05
CA GLU A 235 14.91 -34.52 8.92
C GLU A 235 13.99 -34.41 10.16
N ASN A 236 13.90 -33.23 10.76
CA ASN A 236 12.99 -32.97 11.88
C ASN A 236 11.51 -33.01 11.48
N LEU A 237 11.16 -32.56 10.28
CA LEU A 237 9.81 -32.65 9.77
C LEU A 237 9.37 -34.10 9.57
N ASP A 238 10.22 -34.95 9.01
CA ASP A 238 9.93 -36.38 8.86
C ASP A 238 9.83 -37.10 10.21
N ALA A 239 10.76 -36.84 11.13
CA ALA A 239 10.77 -37.40 12.48
C ALA A 239 9.53 -36.99 13.31
N SER A 240 9.00 -35.79 13.08
CA SER A 240 7.79 -35.29 13.77
C SER A 240 6.49 -35.90 13.22
N GLY A 241 6.53 -36.57 12.07
CA GLY A 241 5.37 -37.12 11.38
C GLY A 241 4.38 -36.05 10.86
N LEU A 242 4.79 -34.79 10.82
CA LEU A 242 3.98 -33.66 10.33
C LEU A 242 3.73 -33.73 8.82
N CYS A 243 4.59 -34.46 8.09
CA CYS A 243 4.41 -34.73 6.67
C CYS A 243 3.32 -35.81 6.38
N LYS A 244 2.80 -36.50 7.41
CA LYS A 244 1.74 -37.51 7.25
C LYS A 244 0.40 -36.95 7.75
N PRO A 245 -0.71 -37.13 7.03
CA PRO A 245 -2.02 -36.72 7.53
C PRO A 245 -2.31 -37.39 8.88
N ASP A 246 -2.70 -36.60 9.88
CA ASP A 246 -3.14 -37.10 11.16
C ASP A 246 -4.57 -37.67 11.00
N PRO A 247 -4.77 -39.00 11.13
CA PRO A 247 -6.10 -39.61 11.00
C PRO A 247 -7.06 -39.19 12.13
N ASN A 248 -6.57 -38.56 13.21
CA ASN A 248 -7.35 -38.24 14.40
C ASN A 248 -7.54 -36.76 14.68
N GLY A 249 -6.95 -35.85 13.88
CA GLY A 249 -7.14 -34.39 14.00
C GLY A 249 -6.68 -33.78 15.34
N THR A 250 -5.69 -34.39 16.01
CA THR A 250 -5.18 -33.88 17.29
C THR A 250 -4.09 -32.84 17.08
N ASP A 251 -4.21 -31.67 17.75
CA ASP A 251 -3.19 -30.62 17.76
C ASP A 251 -1.84 -31.16 18.29
N ARG A 252 -0.88 -31.36 17.40
CA ARG A 252 0.49 -31.66 17.78
C ARG A 252 1.26 -30.35 17.98
N PRO A 253 2.10 -30.24 19.04
CA PRO A 253 2.90 -29.05 19.22
C PRO A 253 3.88 -28.85 18.05
N LEU A 254 3.80 -27.69 17.43
CA LEU A 254 4.61 -27.33 16.27
C LEU A 254 6.09 -27.13 16.68
N PRO A 255 7.08 -27.60 15.89
CA PRO A 255 8.47 -27.31 16.15
C PRO A 255 8.73 -25.80 15.99
N ARG A 256 9.57 -25.22 16.86
CA ARG A 256 10.07 -23.87 16.69
C ARG A 256 11.01 -23.84 15.48
N ILE A 257 10.71 -23.02 14.50
CA ILE A 257 11.51 -22.86 13.28
C ILE A 257 12.46 -21.67 13.46
N ALA A 258 13.76 -21.90 13.29
CA ALA A 258 14.75 -20.84 13.21
C ALA A 258 14.76 -20.24 11.80
N LEU A 259 14.10 -19.11 11.63
CA LEU A 259 13.87 -18.45 10.34
C LEU A 259 14.64 -17.14 10.23
N LYS A 260 15.21 -16.90 9.06
CA LYS A 260 15.79 -15.62 8.66
C LYS A 260 15.25 -15.17 7.30
N ASP A 261 14.86 -13.93 7.21
CA ASP A 261 14.43 -13.31 5.97
C ASP A 261 15.58 -12.51 5.35
N VAL A 262 15.82 -12.71 4.05
CA VAL A 262 16.70 -11.88 3.24
C VAL A 262 15.83 -10.95 2.43
N VAL A 263 15.88 -9.66 2.74
CA VAL A 263 15.04 -8.64 2.10
C VAL A 263 15.68 -8.20 0.79
N PHE A 264 14.97 -8.40 -0.30
CA PHE A 264 15.34 -7.90 -1.62
C PHE A 264 14.47 -6.70 -1.99
N GLY A 265 15.04 -5.71 -2.70
CA GLY A 265 14.28 -4.58 -3.24
C GLY A 265 13.21 -5.05 -4.23
N GLU A 266 12.10 -4.33 -4.28
CA GLU A 266 10.93 -4.67 -5.13
C GLU A 266 11.28 -4.84 -6.61
N GLU A 267 12.30 -4.13 -7.09
CA GLU A 267 12.75 -4.19 -8.48
C GLU A 267 13.56 -5.44 -8.83
N THR A 268 14.08 -6.16 -7.82
CA THR A 268 15.13 -7.15 -8.00
C THR A 268 14.57 -8.55 -8.31
N LEU A 269 13.48 -8.94 -7.67
CA LEU A 269 12.92 -10.30 -7.76
C LEU A 269 11.42 -10.31 -8.03
N ALA A 270 10.85 -9.21 -8.54
CA ALA A 270 9.43 -9.19 -8.85
C ALA A 270 9.10 -10.43 -9.71
N ALA A 271 8.46 -11.39 -9.08
CA ALA A 271 7.96 -12.61 -9.74
C ALA A 271 7.01 -12.29 -10.92
N ASN A 272 6.60 -11.03 -10.99
CA ASN A 272 5.73 -10.46 -12.02
C ASN A 272 6.51 -9.78 -13.14
N ALA A 273 7.78 -10.09 -13.32
CA ALA A 273 8.58 -9.55 -14.42
C ALA A 273 8.08 -10.03 -15.79
N ILE A 274 7.32 -11.11 -15.82
CA ILE A 274 6.66 -11.59 -17.03
C ILE A 274 5.24 -11.01 -17.05
N VAL A 275 5.11 -9.89 -17.73
CA VAL A 275 3.80 -9.31 -18.05
C VAL A 275 3.10 -10.27 -19.02
N PRO A 276 1.85 -10.70 -18.76
CA PRO A 276 1.12 -11.53 -19.70
C PRO A 276 1.10 -10.90 -21.09
N GLU A 277 1.32 -11.71 -22.15
CA GLU A 277 1.32 -11.16 -23.53
C GLU A 277 -0.01 -10.50 -23.86
N LYS A 278 -1.13 -11.05 -23.38
CA LYS A 278 -2.44 -10.42 -23.54
C LYS A 278 -2.41 -8.98 -22.99
N LEU A 279 -1.81 -8.75 -21.83
CA LEU A 279 -1.68 -7.41 -21.25
C LEU A 279 -0.74 -6.53 -22.06
N THR A 280 0.40 -7.06 -22.52
CA THR A 280 1.35 -6.31 -23.36
C THR A 280 0.74 -6.00 -24.75
N THR A 281 0.03 -6.95 -25.34
CA THR A 281 -0.65 -6.77 -26.62
C THR A 281 -1.82 -5.78 -26.48
N PHE A 282 -2.57 -5.88 -25.38
CA PHE A 282 -3.63 -4.95 -25.06
C PHE A 282 -3.06 -3.53 -24.85
N GLU A 283 -1.97 -3.39 -24.09
CA GLU A 283 -1.32 -2.10 -23.87
C GLU A 283 -0.79 -1.47 -25.16
N LYS A 284 -0.11 -2.25 -26.01
CA LYS A 284 0.42 -1.76 -27.30
C LYS A 284 -0.68 -1.39 -28.30
N GLY A 285 -1.79 -2.10 -28.28
CA GLY A 285 -2.95 -1.86 -29.15
C GLY A 285 -3.88 -0.78 -28.64
N ARG A 286 -3.82 -0.44 -27.35
CA ARG A 286 -4.72 0.49 -26.69
C ARG A 286 -4.27 1.93 -26.85
N THR A 287 -5.19 2.83 -27.15
CA THR A 287 -4.96 4.28 -27.18
C THR A 287 -5.80 5.02 -26.14
N LEU A 288 -6.86 4.39 -25.61
CA LEU A 288 -7.78 4.95 -24.63
C LEU A 288 -7.46 4.50 -23.21
N SER A 289 -7.65 5.37 -22.22
CA SER A 289 -7.74 5.01 -20.80
C SER A 289 -9.11 4.43 -20.46
N ALA A 290 -9.24 3.75 -19.32
CA ALA A 290 -10.53 3.25 -18.84
C ALA A 290 -11.54 4.41 -18.66
N ARG A 291 -11.06 5.58 -18.20
CA ARG A 291 -11.89 6.76 -18.03
C ARG A 291 -12.40 7.32 -19.35
N GLU A 292 -11.58 7.38 -20.38
CA GLU A 292 -12.02 7.77 -21.73
C GLU A 292 -13.02 6.77 -22.32
N ALA A 293 -12.85 5.47 -22.08
CA ALA A 293 -13.81 4.45 -22.50
C ALA A 293 -15.19 4.65 -21.83
N VAL A 294 -15.20 4.95 -20.52
CA VAL A 294 -16.45 5.30 -19.79
C VAL A 294 -17.10 6.55 -20.38
N GLN A 295 -16.33 7.58 -20.68
CA GLN A 295 -16.86 8.81 -21.30
C GLN A 295 -17.50 8.55 -22.66
N ILE A 296 -16.87 7.71 -23.48
CA ILE A 296 -17.39 7.30 -24.80
C ILE A 296 -18.69 6.51 -24.61
N ALA A 297 -18.70 5.50 -23.73
CA ALA A 297 -19.87 4.68 -23.45
C ALA A 297 -21.05 5.54 -22.98
N ARG A 298 -20.85 6.45 -22.02
CA ARG A 298 -21.88 7.36 -21.54
C ARG A 298 -22.44 8.25 -22.65
N LYS A 299 -21.58 8.80 -23.50
CA LYS A 299 -22.01 9.64 -24.63
C LYS A 299 -22.83 8.83 -25.65
N GLU A 300 -22.42 7.61 -25.99
CA GLU A 300 -23.13 6.74 -26.92
C GLU A 300 -24.49 6.28 -26.38
N MET A 301 -24.61 6.10 -25.06
CA MET A 301 -25.84 5.71 -24.36
C MET A 301 -26.78 6.89 -24.08
N GLY A 302 -26.43 8.12 -24.46
CA GLY A 302 -27.26 9.32 -24.26
C GLY A 302 -27.20 9.88 -22.83
N GLY A 303 -26.16 9.57 -22.06
CA GLY A 303 -25.95 10.07 -20.68
C GLY A 303 -25.76 11.58 -20.61
N ILE A 304 -26.15 12.18 -19.49
CA ILE A 304 -26.00 13.62 -19.22
C ILE A 304 -24.53 13.92 -18.97
N ASP A 305 -23.94 14.83 -19.75
CA ASP A 305 -22.61 15.37 -19.46
C ASP A 305 -22.70 16.39 -18.31
N LEU A 306 -22.35 15.97 -17.10
CA LEU A 306 -22.33 16.83 -15.90
C LEU A 306 -21.24 17.93 -15.96
N ARG A 307 -20.35 17.90 -16.97
CA ARG A 307 -19.33 18.95 -17.22
C ARG A 307 -19.91 20.16 -17.96
N ALA A 308 -21.09 20.02 -18.58
CA ALA A 308 -21.67 21.11 -19.36
C ALA A 308 -22.03 22.30 -18.47
N GLU A 309 -21.57 23.50 -18.86
CA GLU A 309 -21.99 24.75 -18.23
C GLU A 309 -23.55 24.84 -18.24
N GLY A 310 -24.17 24.82 -17.07
CA GLY A 310 -25.62 24.81 -16.92
C GLY A 310 -26.22 23.53 -16.31
N ALA A 311 -25.52 22.39 -16.30
CA ALA A 311 -26.00 21.19 -15.60
C ALA A 311 -26.20 21.44 -14.07
N PHE A 312 -25.48 22.41 -13.53
CA PHE A 312 -25.60 22.85 -12.11
C PHE A 312 -26.76 23.82 -11.81
N GLY A 313 -27.36 24.43 -12.83
CA GLY A 313 -28.43 25.45 -12.64
C GLY A 313 -29.67 24.88 -11.96
N ASN A 314 -29.99 23.62 -12.18
CA ASN A 314 -31.17 22.94 -11.63
C ASN A 314 -30.90 22.25 -10.27
N LEU A 315 -29.68 22.12 -9.81
CA LEU A 315 -29.30 21.49 -8.55
C LEU A 315 -29.39 22.42 -7.32
N ARG A 316 -29.92 23.64 -7.49
CA ARG A 316 -30.16 24.58 -6.36
C ARG A 316 -31.29 24.15 -5.41
N GLN A 317 -32.05 23.11 -5.72
CA GLN A 317 -32.99 22.51 -4.80
C GLN A 317 -32.29 21.41 -3.97
N VAL A 318 -31.56 21.82 -2.96
CA VAL A 318 -31.00 20.94 -1.93
C VAL A 318 -32.16 20.20 -1.25
N SER A 319 -31.97 18.91 -0.95
CA SER A 319 -32.98 18.08 -0.31
C SER A 319 -33.58 18.76 0.97
N PRO A 320 -34.85 18.55 1.29
CA PRO A 320 -35.49 19.15 2.47
C PRO A 320 -34.84 18.81 3.80
N SER A 321 -34.10 17.74 3.90
CA SER A 321 -33.34 17.32 5.09
C SER A 321 -32.10 18.21 5.34
N VAL A 322 -31.36 18.55 4.27
CA VAL A 322 -30.19 19.45 4.35
C VAL A 322 -30.65 20.89 4.66
N GLN A 323 -31.77 21.32 4.09
CA GLN A 323 -32.32 22.65 4.39
C GLN A 323 -32.84 22.77 5.86
N ARG A 324 -33.33 21.70 6.46
CA ARG A 324 -33.73 21.69 7.87
C ARG A 324 -32.54 21.76 8.81
N GLY A 325 -31.46 20.99 8.55
CA GLY A 325 -30.24 21.05 9.35
C GLY A 325 -29.55 22.41 9.31
N LEU A 326 -29.56 23.10 8.18
CA LEU A 326 -29.00 24.45 8.02
C LEU A 326 -29.85 25.54 8.69
N SER A 327 -31.20 25.37 8.81
CA SER A 327 -32.07 26.36 9.44
C SER A 327 -32.04 26.30 10.98
N GLU A 328 -31.78 25.13 11.55
CA GLU A 328 -31.72 24.96 13.02
C GLU A 328 -30.35 25.41 13.59
N ARG A 329 -29.26 25.31 12.84
CA ARG A 329 -27.91 25.75 13.27
C ARG A 329 -27.65 27.27 13.13
N ARG A 330 -28.51 28.03 12.44
CA ARG A 330 -28.37 29.49 12.34
C ARG A 330 -28.71 30.26 13.64
N LYS A 331 -28.98 29.58 14.76
CA LYS A 331 -29.27 30.19 16.07
C LYS A 331 -28.10 30.11 17.07
N GLY A 332 -26.88 29.85 16.63
CA GLY A 332 -25.66 29.96 17.45
C GLY A 332 -25.15 31.42 17.53
N PRO A 333 -24.41 31.81 18.57
CA PRO A 333 -23.98 33.20 18.75
C PRO A 333 -23.06 33.66 17.64
N GLN A 334 -23.36 34.81 17.05
CA GLN A 334 -22.49 35.52 16.11
C GLN A 334 -21.25 35.95 16.87
N LEU A 335 -20.08 35.38 16.50
CA LEU A 335 -18.78 35.91 16.84
C LEU A 335 -18.36 36.92 15.76
N GLU A 336 -18.80 38.16 15.93
CA GLU A 336 -18.16 39.32 15.31
C GLU A 336 -16.92 39.66 16.13
N GLY A 337 -15.76 39.48 15.54
CA GLY A 337 -14.55 39.99 16.16
C GLY A 337 -13.27 39.41 15.53
N SER A 338 -12.57 40.28 14.78
CA SER A 338 -11.17 40.24 14.35
C SER A 338 -10.74 39.25 13.24
N LEU A 339 -11.20 39.51 12.04
CA LEU A 339 -10.48 39.14 10.80
C LEU A 339 -9.95 40.42 10.08
N GLY A 340 -9.38 41.34 10.85
CA GLY A 340 -8.90 42.64 10.33
C GLY A 340 -7.53 42.63 9.64
N GLY A 341 -6.78 41.55 9.67
CA GLY A 341 -5.37 41.53 9.25
C GLY A 341 -5.07 41.09 7.80
N LEU A 342 -5.93 40.31 7.18
CA LEU A 342 -5.65 39.68 5.86
C LEU A 342 -6.35 40.36 4.67
N ARG A 343 -6.88 41.57 4.81
CA ARG A 343 -7.60 42.30 3.76
C ARG A 343 -6.73 43.31 3.02
N LYS A 344 -5.51 42.99 2.60
CA LYS A 344 -4.86 43.73 1.51
C LYS A 344 -3.88 42.82 0.77
N VAL A 345 -4.37 41.84 0.03
CA VAL A 345 -3.63 41.37 -1.15
C VAL A 345 -3.74 42.48 -2.20
N SER A 346 -2.60 43.03 -2.62
CA SER A 346 -2.53 44.17 -3.51
C SER A 346 -3.26 43.91 -4.83
N SER A 347 -3.95 44.92 -5.34
CA SER A 347 -4.64 44.92 -6.64
C SER A 347 -3.77 44.57 -7.86
N ALA A 348 -2.47 44.39 -7.68
CA ALA A 348 -1.52 43.92 -8.69
C ALA A 348 -1.58 42.39 -8.90
N ALA A 349 -1.76 41.57 -7.83
CA ALA A 349 -1.90 40.11 -7.95
C ALA A 349 -3.24 39.69 -8.57
N GLN A 350 -4.29 40.50 -8.37
CA GLN A 350 -5.57 40.28 -9.03
C GLN A 350 -5.55 40.60 -10.54
N ARG A 351 -4.69 41.53 -11.01
CA ARG A 351 -4.59 41.90 -12.44
C ARG A 351 -3.84 40.84 -13.27
N GLY A 352 -2.92 40.09 -12.70
CA GLY A 352 -2.18 39.01 -13.39
C GLY A 352 -3.03 37.75 -13.69
N LEU A 353 -4.16 37.60 -13.00
CA LEU A 353 -5.05 36.43 -13.15
C LEU A 353 -6.30 36.69 -14.01
N SER A 354 -6.55 37.94 -14.41
CA SER A 354 -7.70 38.31 -15.22
C SER A 354 -7.45 38.27 -16.74
N GLU A 355 -6.22 38.12 -17.17
CA GLU A 355 -5.88 37.93 -18.58
C GLU A 355 -5.61 36.45 -18.88
N ARG A 356 -6.65 35.64 -18.85
CA ARG A 356 -6.63 34.36 -19.59
C ARG A 356 -6.65 34.75 -21.08
N PRO A 357 -5.70 34.27 -21.90
CA PRO A 357 -5.86 34.40 -23.34
C PRO A 357 -7.18 33.72 -23.73
N GLU A 358 -8.07 34.44 -24.40
CA GLU A 358 -9.27 33.83 -24.98
C GLU A 358 -8.86 32.58 -25.79
N ALA A 359 -9.46 31.45 -25.48
CA ALA A 359 -9.27 30.24 -26.27
C ALA A 359 -9.59 30.56 -27.72
N PRO A 360 -8.73 30.22 -28.69
CA PRO A 360 -9.02 30.42 -30.07
C PRO A 360 -10.36 29.76 -30.41
N LYS A 361 -11.31 30.55 -30.92
CA LYS A 361 -12.61 30.05 -31.38
C LYS A 361 -12.33 28.93 -32.38
N ALA A 362 -12.74 27.72 -32.03
CA ALA A 362 -12.63 26.58 -32.91
C ALA A 362 -13.39 26.88 -34.20
N SER A 363 -12.66 26.97 -35.29
CA SER A 363 -13.26 26.93 -36.66
C SER A 363 -14.00 25.60 -36.79
N PRO A 364 -15.13 25.53 -37.52
CA PRO A 364 -15.83 24.28 -37.74
C PRO A 364 -14.90 23.34 -38.52
N THR A 365 -14.30 22.41 -37.84
CA THR A 365 -13.48 21.36 -38.43
C THR A 365 -14.40 20.44 -39.23
N SER A 366 -14.16 20.39 -40.54
CA SER A 366 -14.65 19.36 -41.44
C SER A 366 -14.57 17.98 -40.77
N GLN A 367 -15.55 17.12 -41.02
CA GLN A 367 -15.53 15.69 -40.72
C GLN A 367 -14.23 15.07 -41.29
N LYS A 368 -13.12 15.16 -40.50
CA LYS A 368 -11.93 14.38 -40.76
C LYS A 368 -12.16 13.02 -40.13
N ASP A 369 -11.86 11.99 -40.92
CA ASP A 369 -11.89 10.58 -40.58
C ASP A 369 -11.55 10.36 -39.08
N VAL A 370 -12.52 9.89 -38.32
CA VAL A 370 -12.29 9.40 -36.94
C VAL A 370 -11.33 8.21 -37.09
N PRO A 371 -10.14 8.22 -36.51
CA PRO A 371 -9.22 7.09 -36.63
C PRO A 371 -9.96 5.82 -36.19
N LYS A 372 -9.86 4.75 -37.02
CA LYS A 372 -10.44 3.45 -36.64
C LYS A 372 -9.88 3.06 -35.28
N ARG A 373 -10.77 2.83 -34.31
CA ARG A 373 -10.41 2.34 -32.96
C ARG A 373 -9.71 0.98 -33.07
N SER A 374 -8.77 0.72 -32.23
CA SER A 374 -8.12 -0.58 -32.16
C SER A 374 -9.07 -1.64 -31.57
N PRO A 375 -8.84 -2.94 -31.82
CA PRO A 375 -9.61 -3.99 -31.15
C PRO A 375 -9.56 -3.89 -29.61
N ALA A 376 -8.42 -3.50 -29.03
CA ALA A 376 -8.26 -3.30 -27.58
C ALA A 376 -9.08 -2.12 -27.06
N ASP A 377 -9.18 -1.03 -27.83
CA ASP A 377 -10.04 0.11 -27.48
C ASP A 377 -11.53 -0.25 -27.57
N GLU A 378 -11.94 -1.03 -28.57
CA GLU A 378 -13.34 -1.49 -28.71
C GLU A 378 -13.71 -2.45 -27.55
N GLU A 379 -12.83 -3.37 -27.16
CA GLU A 379 -13.05 -4.25 -26.00
C GLU A 379 -13.21 -3.43 -24.70
N LEU A 380 -12.35 -2.43 -24.50
CA LEU A 380 -12.44 -1.57 -23.32
C LEU A 380 -13.74 -0.76 -23.28
N ILE A 381 -14.20 -0.24 -24.44
CA ILE A 381 -15.46 0.48 -24.57
C ILE A 381 -16.65 -0.46 -24.32
N GLU A 382 -16.58 -1.72 -24.78
CA GLU A 382 -17.64 -2.71 -24.53
C GLU A 382 -17.80 -2.99 -23.05
N ILE A 383 -16.68 -3.24 -22.34
CA ILE A 383 -16.71 -3.38 -20.87
C ILE A 383 -17.27 -2.11 -20.22
N ALA A 384 -16.89 -0.94 -20.72
CA ALA A 384 -17.39 0.32 -20.19
C ALA A 384 -18.91 0.46 -20.38
N ARG A 385 -19.48 0.02 -21.52
CA ARG A 385 -20.93 -0.01 -21.71
C ARG A 385 -21.64 -0.95 -20.75
N GLU A 386 -21.06 -2.15 -20.51
CA GLU A 386 -21.59 -3.11 -19.52
C GLU A 386 -21.60 -2.50 -18.12
N VAL A 387 -20.48 -1.91 -17.68
CA VAL A 387 -20.33 -1.28 -16.36
C VAL A 387 -21.31 -0.11 -16.22
N VAL A 388 -21.34 0.84 -17.17
CA VAL A 388 -22.21 2.02 -17.11
C VAL A 388 -23.67 1.60 -17.10
N SER A 389 -24.09 0.65 -17.95
CA SER A 389 -25.47 0.15 -17.98
C SER A 389 -25.89 -0.44 -16.63
N ARG A 390 -25.02 -1.25 -16.03
CA ARG A 390 -25.26 -1.84 -14.70
C ARG A 390 -25.35 -0.76 -13.62
N MET A 391 -24.46 0.22 -13.63
CA MET A 391 -24.45 1.30 -12.64
C MET A 391 -25.66 2.22 -12.78
N ASP A 392 -26.09 2.52 -14.00
CA ASP A 392 -27.31 3.31 -14.24
C ASP A 392 -28.57 2.54 -13.83
N ALA A 393 -28.64 1.23 -14.08
CA ALA A 393 -29.74 0.38 -13.61
C ALA A 393 -29.84 0.34 -12.09
N TRP A 394 -28.69 0.20 -11.39
CA TRP A 394 -28.64 0.25 -9.93
C TRP A 394 -29.04 1.63 -9.40
N ARG A 395 -28.51 2.72 -9.96
CA ARG A 395 -28.84 4.08 -9.58
C ARG A 395 -30.34 4.35 -9.67
N ASN A 396 -31.00 3.85 -10.72
CA ASN A 396 -32.43 4.00 -10.92
C ASN A 396 -33.30 3.19 -9.93
N GLN A 397 -32.70 2.19 -9.22
CA GLN A 397 -33.35 1.41 -8.18
C GLN A 397 -33.20 2.01 -6.77
N LEU A 398 -32.27 2.95 -6.58
CA LEU A 398 -32.09 3.63 -5.31
C LEU A 398 -33.34 4.45 -4.92
N PRO A 399 -33.61 4.62 -3.62
CA PRO A 399 -34.56 5.62 -3.15
C PRO A 399 -34.23 7.01 -3.71
N HIS A 400 -35.26 7.84 -3.89
CA HIS A 400 -35.10 9.14 -4.55
C HIS A 400 -34.10 10.08 -3.82
N ASP A 401 -34.07 10.02 -2.50
CA ASP A 401 -33.12 10.78 -1.66
C ASP A 401 -31.68 10.30 -1.82
N GLU A 402 -31.45 8.99 -1.93
CA GLU A 402 -30.11 8.43 -2.21
C GLU A 402 -29.65 8.76 -3.64
N GLN A 403 -30.56 8.71 -4.62
CA GLN A 403 -30.24 9.17 -5.99
C GLN A 403 -29.81 10.64 -6.00
N ALA A 404 -30.56 11.48 -5.25
CA ALA A 404 -30.26 12.90 -5.13
C ALA A 404 -28.92 13.15 -4.43
N LYS A 405 -28.63 12.39 -3.34
CA LYS A 405 -27.35 12.45 -2.62
C LYS A 405 -26.19 12.08 -3.56
N LEU A 406 -26.30 10.99 -4.30
CA LEU A 406 -25.26 10.55 -5.23
C LEU A 406 -25.04 11.56 -6.37
N THR A 407 -26.13 12.10 -6.95
CA THR A 407 -26.05 13.11 -8.01
C THR A 407 -25.37 14.39 -7.50
N TRP A 408 -25.74 14.83 -6.30
CA TRP A 408 -25.09 15.97 -5.64
C TRP A 408 -23.60 15.71 -5.42
N ALA A 409 -23.24 14.55 -4.87
CA ALA A 409 -21.86 14.19 -4.56
C ALA A 409 -20.98 14.18 -5.83
N ASP A 410 -21.46 13.60 -6.91
CA ASP A 410 -20.76 13.56 -8.19
C ASP A 410 -20.56 14.98 -8.76
N ALA A 411 -21.61 15.78 -8.81
CA ALA A 411 -21.54 17.17 -9.28
C ALA A 411 -20.63 18.04 -8.40
N TRP A 412 -20.64 17.82 -7.07
CA TRP A 412 -19.77 18.50 -6.12
C TRP A 412 -18.30 18.13 -6.33
N ALA A 413 -18.01 16.84 -6.55
CA ALA A 413 -16.66 16.37 -6.86
C ALA A 413 -16.12 16.95 -8.18
N TRP A 414 -16.92 16.99 -9.23
CA TRP A 414 -16.54 17.62 -10.51
C TRP A 414 -16.13 19.08 -10.34
N ARG A 415 -16.85 19.85 -9.52
CA ARG A 415 -16.51 21.24 -9.20
C ARG A 415 -15.19 21.34 -8.44
N ASN A 416 -15.03 20.51 -7.40
CA ASN A 416 -13.83 20.53 -6.58
C ASN A 416 -12.59 20.06 -7.35
N ARG A 417 -12.77 19.18 -8.36
CA ARG A 417 -11.66 18.71 -9.20
C ARG A 417 -10.90 19.85 -9.87
N GLU A 418 -11.55 20.98 -10.14
CA GLU A 418 -10.90 22.16 -10.72
C GLU A 418 -9.85 22.79 -9.79
N ASP A 419 -9.93 22.58 -8.48
CA ASP A 419 -9.00 23.08 -7.49
C ASP A 419 -7.69 22.27 -7.40
N PHE A 420 -7.55 21.18 -8.20
CA PHE A 420 -6.39 20.29 -8.21
C PHE A 420 -5.62 20.40 -9.53
N PRO A 421 -4.50 21.16 -9.56
CA PRO A 421 -3.79 21.45 -10.82
C PRO A 421 -3.35 20.20 -11.58
N LEU A 422 -2.88 19.15 -10.88
CA LEU A 422 -2.45 17.91 -11.50
C LEU A 422 -3.60 17.24 -12.27
N LEU A 423 -4.80 17.20 -11.69
CA LEU A 423 -5.97 16.57 -12.30
C LEU A 423 -6.55 17.39 -13.47
N ASN A 424 -6.16 18.66 -13.57
CA ASN A 424 -6.53 19.57 -14.64
C ASN A 424 -5.43 19.76 -15.69
N ASP A 425 -4.26 19.15 -15.52
CA ASP A 425 -3.23 19.10 -16.55
C ASP A 425 -3.79 18.50 -17.85
N ARG A 426 -3.42 19.06 -18.99
CA ARG A 426 -3.96 18.65 -20.29
C ARG A 426 -3.74 17.17 -20.60
N LYS A 427 -2.66 16.58 -20.08
CA LYS A 427 -2.36 15.15 -20.27
C LYS A 427 -3.15 14.26 -19.33
N GLN A 428 -3.54 14.75 -18.15
CA GLN A 428 -4.18 13.95 -17.09
C GLN A 428 -5.71 14.15 -17.02
N LYS A 429 -6.22 15.28 -17.49
CA LYS A 429 -7.60 15.72 -17.23
C LYS A 429 -8.68 14.68 -17.60
N ASN A 430 -8.50 13.96 -18.68
CA ASN A 430 -9.48 12.98 -19.15
C ASN A 430 -9.02 11.52 -18.97
N THR A 431 -7.76 11.29 -18.69
CA THR A 431 -7.13 9.98 -18.71
C THR A 431 -6.89 9.38 -17.34
N LEU A 432 -6.71 10.21 -16.32
CA LEU A 432 -6.35 9.77 -14.97
C LEU A 432 -7.59 9.70 -14.05
N ALA A 433 -7.89 8.51 -13.55
CA ALA A 433 -8.70 8.29 -12.35
C ALA A 433 -7.76 8.11 -11.14
N TYR A 434 -7.63 9.14 -10.29
CA TYR A 434 -6.74 9.09 -9.14
C TYR A 434 -7.47 8.59 -7.90
N LEU A 435 -7.27 7.32 -7.56
CA LEU A 435 -7.93 6.59 -6.48
C LEU A 435 -6.93 6.03 -5.43
N ASP A 436 -5.82 6.75 -5.19
CA ASP A 436 -4.83 6.39 -4.16
C ASP A 436 -4.66 7.48 -3.09
N SER A 437 -5.76 8.15 -2.74
CA SER A 437 -5.76 9.28 -1.80
C SER A 437 -5.41 8.88 -0.37
N ALA A 438 -5.70 7.65 0.07
CA ALA A 438 -5.30 7.13 1.38
C ALA A 438 -3.78 6.92 1.52
N ALA A 439 -3.04 6.85 0.41
CA ALA A 439 -1.57 6.89 0.44
C ALA A 439 -1.04 8.33 0.46
N THR A 440 -1.53 9.18 -0.45
CA THR A 440 -1.28 10.61 -0.48
C THR A 440 -2.36 11.29 -1.34
N THR A 441 -2.91 12.42 -0.89
CA THR A 441 -3.86 13.20 -1.69
C THR A 441 -3.14 14.08 -2.70
N GLN A 442 -3.84 14.50 -3.75
CA GLN A 442 -3.37 15.58 -4.61
C GLN A 442 -3.37 16.90 -3.86
N ARG A 443 -2.48 17.80 -4.21
CA ARG A 443 -2.38 19.14 -3.58
C ARG A 443 -3.45 20.05 -4.14
N CYS A 444 -4.22 20.69 -3.27
CA CYS A 444 -5.15 21.73 -3.70
C CYS A 444 -4.38 23.01 -4.07
N PHE A 445 -4.93 23.78 -5.00
CA PHE A 445 -4.32 25.05 -5.46
C PHE A 445 -4.04 26.01 -4.30
N ARG A 446 -4.93 26.06 -3.31
CA ARG A 446 -4.80 26.91 -2.13
C ARG A 446 -3.53 26.61 -1.31
N ALA A 447 -3.26 25.31 -1.08
CA ALA A 447 -2.05 24.88 -0.37
C ALA A 447 -0.77 25.25 -1.14
N LEU A 448 -0.75 24.98 -2.44
CA LEU A 448 0.38 25.29 -3.31
C LEU A 448 0.64 26.80 -3.35
N GLN A 449 -0.42 27.61 -3.46
CA GLN A 449 -0.30 29.07 -3.50
C GLN A 449 0.20 29.65 -2.15
N ALA A 450 -0.29 29.12 -1.03
CA ALA A 450 0.13 29.58 0.29
C ALA A 450 1.62 29.30 0.53
N GLU A 451 2.09 28.09 0.19
CA GLU A 451 3.50 27.71 0.29
C GLU A 451 4.40 28.55 -0.64
N ALA A 452 3.99 28.74 -1.89
CA ALA A 452 4.71 29.56 -2.85
C ALA A 452 4.80 31.03 -2.39
N ASN A 453 3.69 31.61 -1.95
CA ASN A 453 3.65 33.01 -1.47
C ASN A 453 4.58 33.21 -0.27
N PHE A 454 4.62 32.27 0.68
CA PHE A 454 5.57 32.33 1.79
C PHE A 454 7.02 32.35 1.27
N ASN A 455 7.37 31.42 0.39
CA ASN A 455 8.73 31.31 -0.14
C ASN A 455 9.15 32.52 -0.96
N GLU A 456 8.24 33.13 -1.70
CA GLU A 456 8.52 34.29 -2.57
C GLU A 456 8.59 35.61 -1.80
N HIS A 457 7.82 35.75 -0.69
CA HIS A 457 7.61 37.09 -0.09
C HIS A 457 7.85 37.13 1.43
N GLU A 458 7.98 36.01 2.14
CA GLU A 458 8.01 35.97 3.60
C GLU A 458 9.15 35.13 4.17
N ASN A 459 9.95 34.49 3.31
CA ASN A 459 10.97 33.56 3.74
C ASN A 459 12.05 34.16 4.61
N ALA A 460 12.01 33.86 5.89
CA ALA A 460 13.04 34.22 6.88
C ALA A 460 13.01 33.18 8.02
N ASN A 461 14.11 33.10 8.80
CA ASN A 461 14.11 32.32 10.01
C ASN A 461 13.22 32.94 11.09
N VAL A 462 12.62 32.09 11.93
CA VAL A 462 11.62 32.48 12.94
C VAL A 462 12.22 32.76 14.32
N TYR A 463 11.51 33.50 15.16
CA TYR A 463 11.69 33.77 16.60
C TYR A 463 12.88 34.64 17.00
N ARG A 464 14.01 34.64 16.33
CA ARG A 464 15.26 35.29 16.79
C ARG A 464 15.74 36.44 15.93
N GLY A 465 15.10 36.74 14.82
CA GLY A 465 15.47 37.87 13.95
C GLY A 465 14.89 39.18 14.46
N GLY A 466 15.74 40.17 14.70
CA GLY A 466 15.34 41.54 15.07
C GLY A 466 14.90 42.42 13.88
N TYR A 467 14.46 41.80 12.76
CA TYR A 467 14.06 42.50 11.53
C TYR A 467 12.65 42.11 11.09
N GLU A 468 12.01 43.02 10.35
CA GLU A 468 10.59 42.90 9.98
C GLU A 468 10.24 41.57 9.31
N LEU A 469 11.05 41.08 8.36
CA LEU A 469 10.80 39.85 7.63
C LEU A 469 10.78 38.62 8.56
N SER A 470 11.67 38.57 9.58
CA SER A 470 11.67 37.51 10.58
C SER A 470 10.42 37.55 11.48
N ALA A 471 9.99 38.77 11.84
CA ALA A 471 8.74 38.93 12.60
C ALA A 471 7.54 38.48 11.77
N LYS A 472 7.50 38.77 10.47
CA LYS A 472 6.45 38.33 9.55
C LYS A 472 6.44 36.82 9.41
N ALA A 473 7.58 36.18 9.15
CA ALA A 473 7.70 34.73 9.07
C ALA A 473 7.25 34.01 10.37
N THR A 474 7.61 34.61 11.53
CA THR A 474 7.15 34.10 12.85
C THR A 474 5.63 34.21 12.99
N GLY A 475 5.04 35.32 12.53
CA GLY A 475 3.59 35.52 12.48
C GLY A 475 2.93 34.44 11.64
N SER A 476 3.40 34.24 10.40
CA SER A 476 2.86 33.22 9.47
C SER A 476 2.90 31.80 10.03
N LEU A 477 3.98 31.40 10.70
CA LEU A 477 4.09 30.09 11.36
C LEU A 477 3.10 29.96 12.53
N ASN A 478 2.96 31.01 13.36
CA ASN A 478 2.02 30.99 14.49
C ASN A 478 0.57 30.98 14.03
N ASP A 479 0.24 31.73 12.97
CA ASP A 479 -1.10 31.74 12.36
C ASP A 479 -1.43 30.36 11.76
N ALA A 480 -0.46 29.73 11.08
CA ALA A 480 -0.63 28.37 10.56
C ALA A 480 -0.92 27.34 11.67
N ARG A 481 -0.21 27.45 12.81
CA ARG A 481 -0.46 26.61 13.98
C ARG A 481 -1.86 26.86 14.56
N LYS A 482 -2.24 28.12 14.64
CA LYS A 482 -3.59 28.50 15.10
C LYS A 482 -4.69 27.87 14.23
N VAL A 483 -4.54 27.90 12.91
CA VAL A 483 -5.48 27.26 11.96
C VAL A 483 -5.61 25.78 12.25
N LEU A 484 -4.49 25.06 12.44
CA LEU A 484 -4.51 23.65 12.82
C LEU A 484 -5.22 23.40 14.16
N GLU A 485 -4.86 24.17 15.20
CA GLU A 485 -5.42 24.03 16.55
C GLU A 485 -6.93 24.33 16.56
N ASP A 486 -7.38 25.36 15.84
CA ASP A 486 -8.80 25.70 15.71
C ASP A 486 -9.57 24.59 14.99
N PHE A 487 -9.01 24.03 13.92
CA PHE A 487 -9.64 22.97 13.13
C PHE A 487 -9.86 21.69 13.93
N ILE A 488 -8.90 21.30 14.78
CA ILE A 488 -9.01 20.09 15.60
C ILE A 488 -9.69 20.32 16.95
N GLY A 489 -10.10 21.55 17.28
CA GLY A 489 -10.69 21.91 18.58
C GLY A 489 -9.70 21.91 19.76
N ALA A 490 -8.38 21.97 19.48
CA ALA A 490 -7.34 21.98 20.49
C ALA A 490 -7.19 23.38 21.12
N GLU A 491 -6.59 23.45 22.31
CA GLU A 491 -6.15 24.69 22.92
C GLU A 491 -4.81 25.13 22.34
N ARG A 492 -4.44 26.39 22.58
CA ARG A 492 -3.16 26.92 22.06
C ARG A 492 -1.96 26.20 22.68
N ARG A 493 -0.98 25.90 21.86
CA ARG A 493 0.28 25.21 22.21
C ARG A 493 0.11 23.72 22.58
N GLN A 494 -0.97 23.08 22.14
CA GLN A 494 -1.18 21.65 22.24
C GLN A 494 -0.76 20.87 20.99
N THR A 495 -0.27 21.54 19.94
CA THR A 495 0.18 20.88 18.71
C THR A 495 1.67 21.03 18.49
N VAL A 496 2.32 19.95 18.09
CA VAL A 496 3.73 19.85 17.68
C VAL A 496 3.79 19.59 16.19
N TYR A 497 4.55 20.36 15.45
CA TYR A 497 4.86 20.03 14.07
C TYR A 497 5.88 18.89 14.00
N THR A 498 5.54 17.87 13.26
CA THR A 498 6.38 16.68 13.01
C THR A 498 6.57 16.51 11.51
N MET A 499 7.34 15.52 11.09
CA MET A 499 7.51 15.22 9.67
C MET A 499 6.23 14.57 9.06
N ASN A 500 5.52 13.75 9.84
CA ASN A 500 4.29 13.03 9.47
C ASN A 500 3.73 12.31 10.70
N ALA A 501 2.59 11.62 10.58
CA ALA A 501 1.99 10.82 11.65
C ALA A 501 2.94 9.74 12.22
N SER A 502 3.76 9.09 11.39
CA SER A 502 4.75 8.12 11.88
C SER A 502 5.76 8.75 12.82
N ALA A 503 6.24 9.96 12.52
CA ALA A 503 7.12 10.71 13.41
C ALA A 503 6.40 11.12 14.70
N SER A 504 5.10 11.42 14.65
CA SER A 504 4.26 11.72 15.81
C SER A 504 4.15 10.51 16.74
N CYS A 505 3.84 9.32 16.23
CA CYS A 505 3.77 8.08 17.04
C CYS A 505 5.12 7.77 17.69
N ASN A 506 6.23 7.90 16.96
CA ASN A 506 7.56 7.70 17.51
C ASN A 506 7.91 8.75 18.58
N LEU A 507 7.50 10.01 18.40
CA LEU A 507 7.71 11.06 19.40
C LEU A 507 7.00 10.70 20.71
N VAL A 508 5.75 10.25 20.66
CA VAL A 508 5.03 9.78 21.86
C VAL A 508 5.71 8.56 22.48
N ALA A 509 6.11 7.56 21.68
CA ALA A 509 6.77 6.36 22.18
C ALA A 509 8.09 6.65 22.92
N HIS A 510 8.81 7.69 22.49
CA HIS A 510 10.07 8.09 23.13
C HIS A 510 9.87 9.11 24.24
N SER A 511 9.04 10.14 24.04
CA SER A 511 8.94 11.25 25.00
C SER A 511 7.93 11.01 26.12
N TRP A 512 6.95 10.12 25.90
CA TRP A 512 6.00 9.68 26.91
C TRP A 512 6.26 8.22 27.31
N GLY A 513 6.36 7.32 26.33
CA GLY A 513 6.42 5.89 26.57
C GLY A 513 7.67 5.45 27.36
N ASP A 514 8.86 5.95 27.01
CA ASP A 514 10.10 5.59 27.72
C ASP A 514 10.12 6.07 29.19
N PHE A 515 9.26 6.99 29.59
CA PHE A 515 9.19 7.51 30.97
C PHE A 515 8.02 6.91 31.77
N ASN A 516 6.95 6.47 31.11
CA ASN A 516 5.71 6.03 31.77
C ASN A 516 5.43 4.53 31.68
N VAL A 517 6.14 3.81 30.79
CA VAL A 517 6.00 2.35 30.63
C VAL A 517 7.19 1.65 31.29
N SER A 518 6.91 0.67 32.13
CA SER A 518 7.88 -0.12 32.90
C SER A 518 7.72 -1.62 32.62
N GLU A 519 8.64 -2.42 33.18
CA GLU A 519 8.58 -3.89 33.09
C GLU A 519 7.27 -4.40 33.71
N GLY A 520 6.58 -5.27 32.93
CA GLY A 520 5.32 -5.87 33.34
C GLY A 520 4.07 -5.00 33.05
N ASP A 521 4.23 -3.75 32.61
CA ASP A 521 3.11 -2.94 32.13
C ASP A 521 2.55 -3.46 30.80
N HIS A 522 1.33 -3.09 30.48
CA HIS A 522 0.62 -3.48 29.27
C HIS A 522 0.41 -2.27 28.33
N ILE A 523 0.55 -2.51 27.02
CA ILE A 523 0.18 -1.62 25.95
C ILE A 523 -0.83 -2.36 25.08
N VAL A 524 -2.00 -1.77 24.83
CA VAL A 524 -3.04 -2.36 23.99
C VAL A 524 -3.06 -1.67 22.63
N VAL A 525 -3.03 -2.44 21.54
CA VAL A 525 -2.98 -1.94 20.16
C VAL A 525 -4.03 -2.66 19.32
N ALA A 526 -4.72 -1.97 18.42
CA ALA A 526 -5.63 -2.65 17.53
C ALA A 526 -4.86 -3.48 16.48
N LEU A 527 -5.35 -4.69 16.18
CA LEU A 527 -4.69 -5.59 15.23
C LEU A 527 -4.70 -5.05 13.78
N SER A 528 -5.59 -4.11 13.49
CA SER A 528 -5.71 -3.46 12.19
C SER A 528 -4.80 -2.25 11.98
N GLU A 529 -3.88 -1.97 12.93
CA GLU A 529 -3.07 -0.77 12.88
C GLU A 529 -2.13 -0.70 11.68
N HIS A 530 -1.96 0.50 11.19
CA HIS A 530 -0.87 0.81 10.27
C HIS A 530 0.48 0.60 10.98
N HIS A 531 1.52 0.17 10.27
CA HIS A 531 2.86 -0.03 10.84
C HIS A 531 3.37 1.19 11.62
N SER A 532 2.94 2.39 11.27
CA SER A 532 3.32 3.63 11.96
C SER A 532 2.78 3.73 13.38
N ASP A 533 1.61 3.13 13.62
CA ASP A 533 0.95 3.08 14.94
C ASP A 533 1.01 1.69 15.60
N LEU A 534 1.84 0.82 15.09
CA LEU A 534 2.15 -0.49 15.66
C LEU A 534 3.61 -0.62 16.09
N LEU A 535 4.53 -0.33 15.15
CA LEU A 535 5.96 -0.65 15.35
C LEU A 535 6.63 0.18 16.45
N PRO A 536 6.28 1.46 16.68
CA PRO A 536 6.81 2.21 17.82
C PRO A 536 6.46 1.57 19.16
N TRP A 537 5.23 1.07 19.30
CA TRP A 537 4.76 0.41 20.52
C TRP A 537 5.38 -0.97 20.74
N LEU A 538 5.53 -1.75 19.66
CA LEU A 538 6.25 -3.01 19.69
C LEU A 538 7.71 -2.80 20.12
N LEU A 539 8.37 -1.76 19.62
CA LEU A 539 9.73 -1.42 20.00
C LEU A 539 9.80 -0.91 21.46
N LEU A 540 8.84 -0.09 21.87
CA LEU A 540 8.72 0.38 23.26
C LEU A 540 8.52 -0.80 24.22
N ALA A 541 7.56 -1.69 23.95
CA ALA A 541 7.29 -2.86 24.78
C ALA A 541 8.55 -3.74 24.95
N ARG A 542 9.25 -4.01 23.85
CA ARG A 542 10.55 -4.74 23.90
C ARG A 542 11.61 -4.03 24.71
N ARG A 543 11.74 -2.71 24.56
CA ARG A 543 12.73 -1.88 25.25
C ARG A 543 12.49 -1.82 26.75
N ARG A 544 11.20 -1.81 27.14
CA ARG A 544 10.76 -1.66 28.54
C ARG A 544 10.39 -2.99 29.20
N ASN A 545 10.49 -4.12 28.49
CA ASN A 545 10.03 -5.43 28.93
C ASN A 545 8.55 -5.43 29.35
N ALA A 546 7.72 -4.71 28.62
CA ALA A 546 6.28 -4.60 28.80
C ALA A 546 5.54 -5.58 27.85
N ALA A 547 4.28 -5.89 28.15
CA ALA A 547 3.41 -6.67 27.30
C ALA A 547 2.79 -5.80 26.19
N LEU A 548 2.61 -6.38 25.00
CA LEU A 548 1.86 -5.79 23.89
C LEU A 548 0.66 -6.69 23.59
N ASP A 549 -0.51 -6.21 23.93
CA ASP A 549 -1.77 -6.91 23.74
C ASP A 549 -2.51 -6.38 22.50
N PHE A 550 -3.23 -7.25 21.79
CA PHE A 550 -3.91 -6.88 20.55
C PHE A 550 -5.42 -6.99 20.68
N ILE A 551 -6.13 -5.92 20.29
CA ILE A 551 -7.58 -5.96 20.09
C ILE A 551 -7.84 -6.72 18.79
N PRO A 552 -8.46 -7.91 18.83
CA PRO A 552 -8.72 -8.70 17.64
C PRO A 552 -9.85 -8.11 16.79
N LEU A 553 -10.06 -8.73 15.62
CA LEU A 553 -11.13 -8.36 14.70
C LEU A 553 -12.26 -9.37 14.72
N LEU A 554 -13.46 -8.90 14.60
CA LEU A 554 -14.64 -9.69 14.25
C LEU A 554 -14.56 -10.15 12.77
N PRO A 555 -15.32 -11.17 12.35
CA PRO A 555 -15.31 -11.65 10.97
C PRO A 555 -15.66 -10.58 9.92
N ASP A 556 -16.38 -9.54 10.30
CA ASP A 556 -16.73 -8.38 9.44
C ASP A 556 -15.63 -7.30 9.38
N GLY A 557 -14.53 -7.49 10.09
CA GLY A 557 -13.38 -6.59 10.13
C GLY A 557 -13.45 -5.49 11.18
N ARG A 558 -14.55 -5.37 11.94
CA ARG A 558 -14.65 -4.44 13.08
C ARG A 558 -13.81 -4.94 14.25
N LEU A 559 -13.38 -4.03 15.12
CA LEU A 559 -12.70 -4.39 16.35
C LEU A 559 -13.65 -5.12 17.31
N ASP A 560 -13.16 -6.17 17.95
CA ASP A 560 -13.91 -6.87 19.01
C ASP A 560 -13.86 -6.04 20.30
N LEU A 561 -14.92 -5.26 20.53
CA LEU A 561 -15.03 -4.42 21.73
C LEU A 561 -15.23 -5.23 23.01
N GLY A 562 -15.74 -6.48 22.92
CA GLY A 562 -15.84 -7.36 24.08
C GLY A 562 -14.46 -7.86 24.54
N GLU A 563 -13.57 -8.18 23.60
CA GLU A 563 -12.18 -8.49 23.92
C GLU A 563 -11.41 -7.24 24.36
N TYR A 564 -11.68 -6.07 23.74
CA TYR A 564 -11.11 -4.81 24.20
C TYR A 564 -11.43 -4.54 25.68
N GLU A 565 -12.68 -4.74 26.11
CA GLU A 565 -13.08 -4.56 27.53
C GLU A 565 -12.30 -5.51 28.44
N ARG A 566 -12.08 -6.79 28.05
CA ARG A 566 -11.24 -7.73 28.81
C ARG A 566 -9.79 -7.33 28.89
N LEU A 567 -9.21 -6.79 27.80
CA LEU A 567 -7.83 -6.32 27.79
C LEU A 567 -7.64 -5.12 28.73
N LEU A 568 -8.66 -4.30 28.95
CA LEU A 568 -8.60 -3.20 29.94
C LEU A 568 -8.50 -3.67 31.40
N ASP A 569 -8.90 -4.91 31.72
CA ASP A 569 -8.70 -5.50 33.04
C ASP A 569 -7.22 -5.70 33.40
N HIS A 570 -6.32 -5.68 32.39
CA HIS A 570 -4.86 -5.67 32.60
C HIS A 570 -4.32 -4.29 33.03
N HIS A 571 -5.18 -3.28 33.17
CA HIS A 571 -4.79 -1.90 33.49
C HIS A 571 -3.67 -1.36 32.59
N PRO A 572 -3.86 -1.35 31.27
CA PRO A 572 -2.79 -0.92 30.36
C PRO A 572 -2.41 0.54 30.59
N LYS A 573 -1.15 0.88 30.28
CA LYS A 573 -0.66 2.26 30.33
C LYS A 573 -1.13 3.07 29.12
N LEU A 574 -1.24 2.41 27.97
CA LEU A 574 -1.56 3.05 26.71
C LEU A 574 -2.48 2.15 25.88
N VAL A 575 -3.44 2.76 25.24
CA VAL A 575 -4.27 2.16 24.19
C VAL A 575 -4.03 2.92 22.89
N CYS A 576 -3.72 2.22 21.79
CA CYS A 576 -3.43 2.80 20.47
C CYS A 576 -4.42 2.28 19.45
N VAL A 577 -5.16 3.19 18.80
CA VAL A 577 -6.20 2.83 17.83
C VAL A 577 -6.25 3.84 16.68
N ALA A 578 -6.27 3.34 15.44
CA ALA A 578 -6.58 4.16 14.27
C ALA A 578 -8.08 4.52 14.26
N HIS A 579 -8.41 5.79 14.02
CA HIS A 579 -9.80 6.21 13.90
C HIS A 579 -10.48 5.57 12.68
N VAL A 580 -9.76 5.50 11.55
CA VAL A 580 -10.22 4.84 10.32
C VAL A 580 -9.14 3.88 9.86
N SER A 581 -9.52 2.61 9.64
CA SER A 581 -8.62 1.61 9.09
C SER A 581 -8.19 2.01 7.67
N ASN A 582 -6.88 2.09 7.46
CA ASN A 582 -6.30 2.41 6.14
C ASN A 582 -6.44 1.28 5.11
N VAL A 583 -6.91 0.10 5.54
CA VAL A 583 -7.14 -1.07 4.67
C VAL A 583 -8.64 -1.31 4.50
N LEU A 584 -9.38 -1.38 5.60
CA LEU A 584 -10.78 -1.80 5.57
C LEU A 584 -11.76 -0.63 5.40
N GLY A 585 -11.32 0.62 5.61
CA GLY A 585 -12.21 1.79 5.59
C GLY A 585 -13.19 1.85 6.76
N ILE A 586 -13.03 0.98 7.74
CA ILE A 586 -13.91 0.92 8.93
C ILE A 586 -13.57 2.08 9.87
N VAL A 587 -14.61 2.78 10.30
CA VAL A 587 -14.52 3.83 11.31
C VAL A 587 -14.70 3.21 12.69
N ASN A 588 -13.68 3.31 13.53
CA ASN A 588 -13.70 2.78 14.89
C ASN A 588 -14.41 3.76 15.86
N PRO A 589 -15.13 3.27 16.89
CA PRO A 589 -15.84 4.11 17.85
C PRO A 589 -14.90 4.70 18.90
N VAL A 590 -13.91 5.47 18.46
CA VAL A 590 -12.74 5.90 19.26
C VAL A 590 -13.11 6.75 20.48
N ALA A 591 -14.18 7.55 20.42
CA ALA A 591 -14.62 8.31 21.60
C ALA A 591 -15.10 7.40 22.74
N ASN A 592 -15.83 6.31 22.42
CA ASN A 592 -16.20 5.31 23.41
C ASN A 592 -14.96 4.53 23.92
N MET A 593 -14.06 4.16 23.02
CA MET A 593 -12.84 3.43 23.37
C MET A 593 -11.92 4.26 24.26
N ALA A 594 -11.72 5.56 23.96
CA ALA A 594 -10.95 6.49 24.79
C ALA A 594 -11.54 6.63 26.20
N ARG A 595 -12.85 6.75 26.30
CA ARG A 595 -13.54 6.81 27.60
C ARG A 595 -13.33 5.53 28.41
N MET A 596 -13.41 4.35 27.79
CA MET A 596 -13.15 3.07 28.43
C MET A 596 -11.68 2.95 28.90
N ALA A 597 -10.73 3.36 28.05
CA ALA A 597 -9.31 3.40 28.38
C ALA A 597 -9.03 4.26 29.62
N HIS A 598 -9.59 5.47 29.68
CA HIS A 598 -9.45 6.37 30.81
C HIS A 598 -10.06 5.79 32.09
N GLN A 599 -11.18 5.07 32.01
CA GLN A 599 -11.77 4.38 33.17
C GLN A 599 -10.86 3.28 33.72
N ALA A 600 -10.04 2.66 32.87
CA ALA A 600 -9.02 1.67 33.24
C ALA A 600 -7.69 2.32 33.65
N GLY A 601 -7.55 3.66 33.58
CA GLY A 601 -6.36 4.42 33.92
C GLY A 601 -5.31 4.51 32.79
N ALA A 602 -5.68 4.14 31.56
CA ALA A 602 -4.81 4.20 30.39
C ALA A 602 -4.86 5.56 29.69
N ARG A 603 -3.75 5.98 29.05
CA ARG A 603 -3.73 7.03 28.03
C ARG A 603 -4.23 6.47 26.69
N PHE A 604 -4.75 7.36 25.82
CA PHE A 604 -5.30 6.98 24.53
C PHE A 604 -4.59 7.71 23.38
N MET A 605 -3.90 6.93 22.54
CA MET A 605 -3.25 7.38 21.30
C MET A 605 -4.15 7.11 20.10
N LEU A 606 -4.39 8.14 19.30
CA LEU A 606 -5.23 8.10 18.11
C LEU A 606 -4.39 8.27 16.84
N ASP A 607 -4.35 7.28 15.95
CA ASP A 607 -3.92 7.52 14.58
C ASP A 607 -5.10 8.13 13.78
N ALA A 608 -5.04 9.43 13.57
CA ALA A 608 -6.04 10.18 12.81
C ALA A 608 -5.64 10.40 11.33
N ALA A 609 -4.60 9.73 10.84
CA ALA A 609 -4.07 9.97 9.50
C ALA A 609 -5.09 9.72 8.38
N GLN A 610 -6.04 8.80 8.56
CA GLN A 610 -7.11 8.53 7.59
C GLN A 610 -8.42 9.26 7.91
N SER A 611 -8.71 9.52 9.16
CA SER A 611 -9.96 10.23 9.54
C SER A 611 -9.89 11.72 9.31
N PHE A 612 -8.73 12.32 9.56
CA PHE A 612 -8.54 13.76 9.51
C PHE A 612 -8.92 14.41 8.16
N PRO A 613 -8.68 13.78 7.00
CA PRO A 613 -9.14 14.30 5.71
C PRO A 613 -10.62 14.02 5.37
N HIS A 614 -11.31 13.17 6.12
CA HIS A 614 -12.64 12.66 5.73
C HIS A 614 -13.76 12.94 6.72
N LEU A 615 -13.44 13.02 8.02
CA LEU A 615 -14.44 13.14 9.07
C LEU A 615 -14.38 14.52 9.74
N PRO A 616 -15.53 15.06 10.20
CA PRO A 616 -15.53 16.12 11.21
C PRO A 616 -14.70 15.66 12.41
N PHE A 617 -13.78 16.50 12.88
CA PHE A 617 -12.78 16.09 13.85
C PHE A 617 -12.66 17.07 15.02
N ASN A 618 -12.74 16.56 16.26
CA ASN A 618 -12.56 17.36 17.46
C ASN A 618 -11.89 16.51 18.55
N VAL A 619 -10.69 16.87 18.94
CA VAL A 619 -9.91 16.12 19.95
C VAL A 619 -10.57 16.08 21.31
N LYS A 620 -11.34 17.12 21.68
CA LYS A 620 -12.07 17.18 22.98
C LYS A 620 -13.28 16.26 23.00
N GLU A 621 -13.99 16.16 21.88
CA GLU A 621 -15.16 15.28 21.76
C GLU A 621 -14.73 13.81 21.70
N ILE A 622 -13.59 13.52 21.05
CA ILE A 622 -12.98 12.19 21.00
C ILE A 622 -12.41 11.82 22.37
N GLY A 623 -11.81 12.79 23.06
CA GLY A 623 -11.22 12.58 24.38
C GLY A 623 -9.86 11.85 24.30
N CYS A 624 -9.10 11.96 23.20
CA CYS A 624 -7.78 11.36 23.09
C CYS A 624 -6.71 12.18 23.83
N ASP A 625 -5.69 11.51 24.35
CA ASP A 625 -4.51 12.15 24.97
C ASP A 625 -3.49 12.55 23.92
N PHE A 626 -3.38 11.76 22.85
CA PHE A 626 -2.51 12.00 21.71
C PHE A 626 -3.27 11.77 20.41
N ALA A 627 -3.00 12.59 19.39
CA ALA A 627 -3.50 12.33 18.03
C ALA A 627 -2.45 12.68 16.98
N ALA A 628 -2.23 11.75 16.04
CA ALA A 628 -1.24 11.89 14.97
C ALA A 628 -1.90 12.23 13.61
N PHE A 629 -1.32 13.18 12.88
CA PHE A 629 -1.82 13.69 11.61
C PHE A 629 -0.71 13.75 10.55
N SER A 630 -1.10 13.65 9.27
CA SER A 630 -0.20 13.87 8.12
C SER A 630 -0.83 14.85 7.12
N ALA A 631 -0.16 15.94 6.84
CA ALA A 631 -0.65 16.97 5.92
C ALA A 631 -0.85 16.44 4.49
N HIS A 632 0.04 15.55 4.03
CA HIS A 632 0.00 15.01 2.67
C HIS A 632 -1.21 14.11 2.37
N LYS A 633 -1.96 13.69 3.38
CA LYS A 633 -3.23 12.97 3.23
C LYS A 633 -4.44 13.91 3.24
N MET A 634 -4.23 15.18 3.59
CA MET A 634 -5.25 16.22 3.70
C MET A 634 -4.96 17.37 2.73
N TYR A 635 -4.66 17.05 1.48
CA TYR A 635 -4.44 18.02 0.38
C TYR A 635 -3.27 18.99 0.60
N GLY A 636 -2.51 18.82 1.69
CA GLY A 636 -1.40 19.66 2.13
C GLY A 636 -0.02 19.15 1.67
N PRO A 637 1.07 19.85 2.02
CA PRO A 637 2.42 19.50 1.60
C PRO A 637 2.94 18.18 2.15
N LEU A 638 3.97 17.61 1.48
CA LEU A 638 4.80 16.53 2.02
C LEU A 638 5.77 17.07 3.09
N GLY A 639 6.26 16.21 3.95
CA GLY A 639 7.31 16.54 4.93
C GLY A 639 6.83 17.29 6.15
N ILE A 640 5.52 17.43 6.34
CA ILE A 640 4.92 17.97 7.53
C ILE A 640 3.73 17.14 8.00
N GLY A 641 3.60 17.01 9.31
CA GLY A 641 2.48 16.45 10.03
C GLY A 641 2.34 17.13 11.39
N GLY A 642 1.46 16.61 12.22
CA GLY A 642 1.20 17.17 13.54
C GLY A 642 0.95 16.08 14.58
N LEU A 643 1.29 16.41 15.80
CA LEU A 643 0.92 15.67 16.98
C LEU A 643 0.11 16.60 17.90
N PHE A 644 -1.11 16.21 18.23
CA PHE A 644 -1.84 16.80 19.35
C PHE A 644 -1.41 16.11 20.65
N ILE A 645 -1.26 16.89 21.71
CA ILE A 645 -0.93 16.41 23.05
C ILE A 645 -1.91 17.03 24.04
N GLY A 646 -2.69 16.19 24.70
CA GLY A 646 -3.58 16.59 25.78
C GLY A 646 -2.81 17.19 26.97
N LYS A 647 -3.47 18.07 27.74
CA LYS A 647 -2.81 18.81 28.81
C LYS A 647 -2.16 17.88 29.85
N ASP A 648 -2.91 16.89 30.32
CA ASP A 648 -2.43 15.97 31.38
C ASP A 648 -1.30 15.06 30.86
N ALA A 649 -1.41 14.60 29.61
CA ALA A 649 -0.37 13.82 28.95
C ALA A 649 0.91 14.64 28.71
N PHE A 650 0.76 15.94 28.48
CA PHE A 650 1.89 16.85 28.28
C PHE A 650 2.78 16.94 29.51
N ASP A 651 2.18 16.98 30.72
CA ASP A 651 2.89 17.04 31.98
C ASP A 651 3.66 15.74 32.32
N GLU A 652 3.37 14.64 31.60
CA GLU A 652 4.01 13.34 31.75
C GLU A 652 5.10 13.09 30.68
N MET A 653 5.36 14.06 29.79
CA MET A 653 6.30 13.91 28.67
C MET A 653 7.61 14.67 28.92
N ASP A 654 8.73 14.03 28.59
CA ASP A 654 10.04 14.64 28.53
C ASP A 654 10.61 14.65 27.10
N PRO A 655 11.15 15.78 26.62
CA PRO A 655 11.80 15.82 25.32
C PRO A 655 13.05 14.96 25.26
N VAL A 656 13.09 14.01 24.32
CA VAL A 656 14.26 13.15 24.06
C VAL A 656 15.21 13.74 23.02
N ALA A 657 14.77 14.74 22.26
CA ALA A 657 15.58 15.47 21.32
C ALA A 657 15.61 16.95 21.71
N ILE A 658 16.80 17.52 21.87
CA ILE A 658 17.02 18.88 22.35
C ILE A 658 17.97 19.59 21.41
N GLY A 659 17.70 20.89 21.12
CA GLY A 659 18.56 21.66 20.24
C GLY A 659 18.08 23.08 20.03
N GLY A 660 18.52 23.70 18.97
CA GLY A 660 18.06 25.04 18.56
C GLY A 660 16.54 25.07 18.41
N GLY A 661 15.87 26.09 18.90
CA GLY A 661 14.40 26.21 18.90
C GLY A 661 13.72 25.77 20.18
N THR A 662 14.20 24.70 20.83
CA THR A 662 13.54 24.08 22.00
C THR A 662 13.94 24.68 23.34
N ILE A 663 15.05 25.38 23.40
CA ILE A 663 15.63 25.92 24.64
C ILE A 663 15.34 27.42 24.81
N SER A 664 15.14 27.84 26.06
CA SER A 664 15.08 29.25 26.47
C SER A 664 16.46 29.79 26.90
N HIS A 665 17.25 28.96 27.59
CA HIS A 665 18.59 29.27 28.03
C HIS A 665 19.49 28.03 28.04
N ALA A 666 20.80 28.22 27.78
CA ALA A 666 21.81 27.18 27.95
C ALA A 666 23.12 27.78 28.45
N SER A 667 23.80 27.02 29.31
CA SER A 667 25.16 27.27 29.78
C SER A 667 26.04 26.09 29.41
N VAL A 668 27.27 26.01 29.93
CA VAL A 668 28.16 24.86 29.68
C VAL A 668 27.77 23.59 30.43
N ASP A 669 26.93 23.73 31.47
CA ASP A 669 26.54 22.65 32.40
C ASP A 669 25.03 22.51 32.60
N SER A 670 24.21 23.42 32.03
CA SER A 670 22.77 23.42 32.23
C SER A 670 22.01 23.99 31.05
N TYR A 671 20.75 23.63 30.94
CA TYR A 671 19.81 24.18 29.99
C TYR A 671 18.39 24.26 30.54
N TYR A 672 17.59 25.17 29.99
CA TYR A 672 16.17 25.32 30.30
C TYR A 672 15.37 25.24 28.99
N LEU A 673 14.36 24.41 29.00
CA LEU A 673 13.44 24.26 27.85
C LEU A 673 12.48 25.44 27.72
N ARG A 674 11.96 25.63 26.55
CA ARG A 674 10.79 26.50 26.31
C ARG A 674 9.54 25.79 26.79
N GLN A 675 8.52 26.54 27.16
CA GLN A 675 7.23 25.97 27.59
C GLN A 675 6.30 25.67 26.40
N GLY A 676 5.50 24.61 26.50
CA GLY A 676 4.51 24.17 25.53
C GLY A 676 5.11 23.34 24.41
N ALA A 677 4.32 23.04 23.41
CA ALA A 677 4.63 22.10 22.32
C ALA A 677 5.97 22.39 21.60
N ILE A 678 6.40 23.64 21.56
CA ILE A 678 7.64 24.05 20.91
C ILE A 678 8.91 23.40 21.50
N GLN A 679 8.87 22.88 22.74
CA GLN A 679 10.01 22.13 23.32
C GLN A 679 10.29 20.81 22.61
N TYR A 680 9.36 20.32 21.79
CA TYR A 680 9.49 19.09 20.97
C TYR A 680 9.87 19.38 19.51
N GLU A 681 9.96 20.66 19.10
CA GLU A 681 10.28 21.09 17.73
C GLU A 681 11.75 21.47 17.61
N VAL A 682 12.60 20.50 17.34
CA VAL A 682 14.05 20.68 17.28
C VAL A 682 14.48 21.28 15.93
N GLY A 683 15.24 22.37 15.99
CA GLY A 683 15.79 23.03 14.79
C GLY A 683 14.84 24.06 14.18
N THR A 684 15.12 24.47 12.95
CA THR A 684 14.22 25.32 12.18
C THR A 684 13.02 24.52 11.69
N PRO A 685 11.78 24.89 12.05
CA PRO A 685 10.59 24.16 11.63
C PRO A 685 10.34 24.27 10.12
N PRO A 686 9.54 23.39 9.51
CA PRO A 686 9.15 23.45 8.10
C PRO A 686 8.10 24.57 7.87
N ILE A 687 8.54 25.83 7.87
CA ILE A 687 7.66 27.00 7.94
C ILE A 687 6.76 27.08 6.69
N ALA A 688 7.36 26.99 5.50
CA ALA A 688 6.61 27.06 4.24
C ALA A 688 5.55 25.96 4.15
N GLN A 689 5.90 24.72 4.58
CA GLN A 689 4.98 23.60 4.60
C GLN A 689 3.87 23.80 5.64
N ALA A 690 4.17 24.39 6.81
CA ALA A 690 3.13 24.72 7.81
C ALA A 690 2.11 25.72 7.24
N VAL A 691 2.59 26.77 6.55
CA VAL A 691 1.73 27.75 5.88
C VAL A 691 0.94 27.10 4.73
N GLY A 692 1.56 26.23 3.95
CA GLY A 692 0.88 25.46 2.91
C GLY A 692 -0.20 24.52 3.47
N TRP A 693 0.07 23.86 4.62
CA TRP A 693 -0.92 23.01 5.29
C TRP A 693 -2.09 23.81 5.85
N ALA A 694 -1.85 24.97 6.45
CA ALA A 694 -2.90 25.88 6.85
C ALA A 694 -3.81 26.28 5.67
N GLY A 695 -3.22 26.54 4.49
CA GLY A 695 -3.99 26.75 3.26
C GLY A 695 -4.86 25.55 2.84
N ALA A 696 -4.39 24.32 3.07
CA ALA A 696 -5.19 23.12 2.84
C ALA A 696 -6.34 23.00 3.85
N ILE A 697 -6.09 23.27 5.13
CA ILE A 697 -7.10 23.27 6.19
C ILE A 697 -8.21 24.30 5.88
N GLU A 698 -7.85 25.54 5.56
CA GLU A 698 -8.77 26.59 5.15
C GLU A 698 -9.62 26.18 3.91
N TYR A 699 -9.02 25.43 2.99
CA TYR A 699 -9.74 24.87 1.86
C TYR A 699 -10.79 23.86 2.31
N MET A 700 -10.45 22.95 3.23
CA MET A 700 -11.38 21.96 3.78
C MET A 700 -12.51 22.60 4.59
N GLU A 701 -12.20 23.62 5.42
CA GLU A 701 -13.21 24.41 6.13
C GLU A 701 -14.20 25.07 5.17
N LYS A 702 -13.70 25.60 4.06
CA LYS A 702 -14.55 26.21 3.03
C LYS A 702 -15.45 25.20 2.31
N LEU A 703 -14.97 23.97 2.11
CA LEU A 703 -15.77 22.88 1.55
C LEU A 703 -16.86 22.44 2.55
N GLY A 704 -16.57 22.49 3.86
CA GLY A 704 -17.38 21.96 4.95
C GLY A 704 -17.14 20.47 5.16
N MET A 705 -16.69 20.09 6.34
CA MET A 705 -16.34 18.69 6.64
C MET A 705 -17.57 17.76 6.60
N GLU A 706 -18.75 18.29 6.85
CA GLU A 706 -20.02 17.55 6.67
C GLU A 706 -20.23 17.16 5.20
N HIS A 707 -19.91 18.06 4.25
CA HIS A 707 -20.03 17.75 2.82
C HIS A 707 -18.95 16.79 2.35
N VAL A 708 -17.76 16.84 2.95
CA VAL A 708 -16.70 15.86 2.70
C VAL A 708 -17.17 14.47 3.12
N LEU A 709 -17.77 14.34 4.29
CA LEU A 709 -18.36 13.11 4.80
C LEU A 709 -19.50 12.63 3.91
N GLU A 710 -20.47 13.50 3.58
CA GLU A 710 -21.60 13.17 2.70
C GLU A 710 -21.13 12.64 1.33
N HIS A 711 -20.05 13.22 0.79
CA HIS A 711 -19.44 12.74 -0.45
C HIS A 711 -18.85 11.34 -0.28
N ALA A 712 -18.08 11.07 0.79
CA ALA A 712 -17.50 9.75 1.06
C ALA A 712 -18.58 8.68 1.22
N GLU A 713 -19.65 9.01 1.97
CA GLU A 713 -20.84 8.16 2.20
C GLU A 713 -21.63 7.87 0.91
N ALA A 714 -21.56 8.73 -0.10
CA ALA A 714 -22.17 8.48 -1.41
C ALA A 714 -21.29 7.66 -2.32
N MET A 715 -19.97 7.95 -2.37
CA MET A 715 -19.02 7.34 -3.28
C MET A 715 -18.63 5.93 -2.88
N THR A 716 -18.53 5.63 -1.57
CA THR A 716 -18.11 4.29 -1.10
C THR A 716 -19.13 3.21 -1.48
N PRO A 717 -20.44 3.32 -1.20
CA PRO A 717 -21.44 2.34 -1.67
C PRO A 717 -21.49 2.23 -3.19
N PHE A 718 -21.31 3.34 -3.91
CA PHE A 718 -21.24 3.34 -5.37
C PHE A 718 -20.07 2.49 -5.86
N ALA A 719 -18.88 2.61 -5.25
CA ALA A 719 -17.71 1.81 -5.58
C ALA A 719 -17.88 0.33 -5.22
N VAL A 720 -18.46 0.03 -4.06
CA VAL A 720 -18.78 -1.34 -3.64
C VAL A 720 -19.68 -1.99 -4.68
N HIS A 721 -20.76 -1.32 -5.09
CA HIS A 721 -21.67 -1.86 -6.10
C HIS A 721 -20.99 -2.02 -7.47
N ALA A 722 -20.17 -1.06 -7.88
CA ALA A 722 -19.43 -1.13 -9.14
C ALA A 722 -18.50 -2.35 -9.19
N LEU A 723 -17.83 -2.66 -8.07
CA LEU A 723 -16.90 -3.78 -7.96
C LEU A 723 -17.60 -5.13 -7.76
N HIS A 724 -18.72 -5.19 -7.06
CA HIS A 724 -19.50 -6.44 -6.91
C HIS A 724 -19.96 -7.06 -8.24
N GLY A 725 -20.04 -6.28 -9.30
CA GLY A 725 -20.36 -6.79 -10.63
C GLY A 725 -19.19 -7.52 -11.33
N VAL A 726 -18.00 -7.54 -10.73
CA VAL A 726 -16.84 -8.24 -11.28
C VAL A 726 -16.79 -9.65 -10.69
N GLU A 727 -16.85 -10.66 -11.53
CA GLU A 727 -16.86 -12.07 -11.13
C GLU A 727 -15.54 -12.44 -10.42
N GLY A 728 -15.62 -13.20 -9.31
CA GLY A 728 -14.46 -13.65 -8.54
C GLY A 728 -13.78 -12.55 -7.72
N LEU A 729 -14.40 -11.37 -7.59
CA LEU A 729 -13.92 -10.30 -6.75
C LEU A 729 -14.46 -10.47 -5.31
N THR A 730 -13.57 -10.26 -4.33
CA THR A 730 -13.91 -10.21 -2.90
C THR A 730 -13.62 -8.82 -2.37
N ILE A 731 -14.60 -8.18 -1.73
CA ILE A 731 -14.42 -6.92 -1.01
C ILE A 731 -14.12 -7.26 0.46
N TRP A 732 -13.13 -6.59 1.06
CA TRP A 732 -12.73 -6.80 2.43
C TRP A 732 -13.29 -5.71 3.34
N GLY A 733 -13.82 -6.11 4.51
CA GLY A 733 -14.54 -5.25 5.45
C GLY A 733 -16.05 -5.34 5.26
N ASP A 734 -16.80 -4.98 6.30
CA ASP A 734 -18.26 -4.96 6.23
C ASP A 734 -18.77 -3.63 5.66
N HIS A 735 -18.86 -3.57 4.33
CA HIS A 735 -19.36 -2.37 3.64
C HIS A 735 -20.90 -2.27 3.62
N THR A 736 -21.62 -3.23 4.20
CA THR A 736 -23.09 -3.18 4.28
C THR A 736 -23.61 -2.43 5.50
N GLN A 737 -22.77 -2.33 6.55
CA GLN A 737 -23.07 -1.64 7.79
C GLN A 737 -22.28 -0.34 7.96
N LEU A 738 -21.38 -0.03 7.02
CA LEU A 738 -20.60 1.19 7.06
C LEU A 738 -21.38 2.32 6.43
N ASP A 739 -21.44 3.43 7.13
CA ASP A 739 -21.96 4.70 6.62
C ASP A 739 -21.06 5.27 5.48
N GLY A 740 -20.16 4.46 4.91
CA GLY A 740 -19.25 4.84 3.83
C GLY A 740 -18.16 5.84 4.22
N ALA A 741 -18.14 6.27 5.47
CA ALA A 741 -17.33 7.39 5.97
C ALA A 741 -15.81 7.20 5.83
N GLY A 742 -15.34 5.96 5.73
CA GLY A 742 -13.89 5.68 5.56
C GLY A 742 -13.31 6.04 4.20
N GLY A 743 -14.14 6.30 3.20
CA GLY A 743 -13.70 6.81 1.90
C GLY A 743 -12.76 5.90 1.12
N LEU A 744 -12.80 4.57 1.35
CA LEU A 744 -11.96 3.61 0.63
C LEU A 744 -12.57 2.21 0.57
N VAL A 745 -12.13 1.41 -0.41
CA VAL A 745 -12.52 0.01 -0.59
C VAL A 745 -11.28 -0.82 -0.92
N SER A 746 -11.06 -1.89 -0.17
CA SER A 746 -10.04 -2.91 -0.45
C SER A 746 -10.67 -4.16 -1.04
N PHE A 747 -10.05 -4.71 -2.07
CA PHE A 747 -10.58 -5.87 -2.78
C PHE A 747 -9.47 -6.80 -3.26
N SER A 748 -9.80 -8.07 -3.42
CA SER A 748 -8.97 -9.07 -4.09
C SER A 748 -9.73 -9.69 -5.26
N LEU A 749 -9.00 -10.21 -6.23
CA LEU A 749 -9.53 -10.87 -7.40
C LEU A 749 -9.01 -12.30 -7.45
N ALA A 750 -9.89 -13.26 -7.63
CA ALA A 750 -9.53 -14.67 -7.69
C ALA A 750 -8.42 -14.92 -8.72
N ASN A 751 -7.46 -15.76 -8.39
CA ASN A 751 -6.31 -16.13 -9.22
C ASN A 751 -5.43 -14.97 -9.70
N THR A 752 -5.54 -13.77 -9.08
CA THR A 752 -4.80 -12.58 -9.51
C THR A 752 -4.02 -12.01 -8.34
N ALA A 753 -2.71 -11.86 -8.48
CA ALA A 753 -1.89 -11.25 -7.45
C ALA A 753 -2.18 -9.74 -7.32
N PRO A 754 -2.10 -9.16 -6.10
CA PRO A 754 -2.37 -7.73 -5.90
C PRO A 754 -1.54 -6.81 -6.82
N ALA A 755 -0.29 -7.13 -7.06
CA ALA A 755 0.58 -6.36 -7.96
C ALA A 755 0.10 -6.40 -9.42
N GLN A 756 -0.50 -7.50 -9.85
CA GLN A 756 -1.10 -7.61 -11.19
C GLN A 756 -2.32 -6.69 -11.32
N ILE A 757 -3.16 -6.65 -10.28
CA ILE A 757 -4.31 -5.73 -10.23
C ILE A 757 -3.82 -4.28 -10.33
N GLY A 758 -2.83 -3.91 -9.50
CA GLY A 758 -2.26 -2.56 -9.51
C GLY A 758 -1.65 -2.18 -10.86
N SER A 759 -0.88 -3.08 -11.47
CA SER A 759 -0.25 -2.85 -12.77
C SER A 759 -1.29 -2.72 -13.89
N ALA A 760 -2.28 -3.59 -13.94
CA ALA A 760 -3.34 -3.54 -14.95
C ALA A 760 -4.16 -2.24 -14.84
N CYS A 761 -4.57 -1.86 -13.63
CA CYS A 761 -5.25 -0.59 -13.39
C CYS A 761 -4.39 0.61 -13.81
N GLY A 762 -3.12 0.63 -13.38
CA GLY A 762 -2.18 1.70 -13.72
C GLY A 762 -1.98 1.88 -15.23
N MET A 763 -1.85 0.79 -15.98
CA MET A 763 -1.77 0.83 -17.44
C MET A 763 -3.01 1.48 -18.08
N MET A 764 -4.19 1.28 -17.51
CA MET A 764 -5.45 1.86 -17.99
C MET A 764 -5.75 3.25 -17.41
N GLY A 765 -4.78 3.89 -16.77
CA GLY A 765 -4.94 5.25 -16.23
C GLY A 765 -5.71 5.31 -14.91
N VAL A 766 -5.86 4.18 -14.21
CA VAL A 766 -6.52 4.11 -12.90
C VAL A 766 -5.45 3.91 -11.81
N ALA A 767 -5.18 4.94 -11.04
CA ALA A 767 -4.20 4.92 -9.98
C ALA A 767 -4.81 4.38 -8.68
N ILE A 768 -4.45 3.16 -8.31
CA ILE A 768 -4.79 2.52 -7.04
C ILE A 768 -3.54 2.01 -6.34
N ARG A 769 -3.65 1.69 -5.06
CA ARG A 769 -2.60 1.01 -4.33
C ARG A 769 -2.83 -0.50 -4.34
N SER A 770 -1.75 -1.28 -4.37
CA SER A 770 -1.82 -2.75 -4.26
C SER A 770 -0.81 -3.29 -3.26
N GLY A 771 -1.13 -4.41 -2.60
CA GLY A 771 -0.27 -5.08 -1.62
C GLY A 771 -0.82 -5.11 -0.21
N GLY A 772 0.06 -5.13 0.81
CA GLY A 772 -0.31 -5.27 2.23
C GLY A 772 -0.64 -3.96 2.96
N HIS A 773 -0.61 -2.81 2.29
CA HIS A 773 -0.99 -1.48 2.79
C HIS A 773 -0.40 -1.09 4.15
N CYS A 774 0.79 -1.60 4.48
CA CYS A 774 1.47 -1.40 5.76
C CYS A 774 0.65 -1.84 7.01
N ALA A 775 -0.14 -2.92 6.89
CA ALA A 775 -0.94 -3.52 7.95
C ALA A 775 -0.83 -5.05 7.93
N MET A 776 0.40 -5.57 8.07
CA MET A 776 0.68 -7.00 7.94
C MET A 776 -0.01 -7.89 8.99
N PRO A 777 -0.16 -7.49 10.27
CA PRO A 777 -0.91 -8.29 11.23
C PRO A 777 -2.37 -8.46 10.85
N LEU A 778 -3.01 -7.42 10.32
CA LEU A 778 -4.37 -7.51 9.77
C LEU A 778 -4.43 -8.54 8.64
N ALA A 779 -3.51 -8.47 7.68
CA ALA A 779 -3.47 -9.41 6.57
C ALA A 779 -3.29 -10.86 7.06
N ALA A 780 -2.40 -11.09 8.03
CA ALA A 780 -2.17 -12.40 8.61
C ALA A 780 -3.40 -12.95 9.36
N SER A 781 -4.13 -12.11 10.11
CA SER A 781 -5.30 -12.52 10.89
C SER A 781 -6.54 -12.83 10.04
N THR A 782 -6.67 -12.17 8.89
CA THR A 782 -7.82 -12.33 7.98
C THR A 782 -7.56 -13.29 6.83
N GLY A 783 -6.34 -13.78 6.66
CA GLY A 783 -5.95 -14.60 5.51
C GLY A 783 -5.82 -13.80 4.21
N MET A 784 -5.79 -12.47 4.28
CA MET A 784 -5.53 -11.62 3.12
C MET A 784 -4.10 -11.80 2.60
N VAL A 785 -3.96 -12.15 1.33
CA VAL A 785 -2.65 -12.21 0.66
C VAL A 785 -2.17 -10.83 0.18
N GLY A 786 -2.93 -9.78 0.47
CA GLY A 786 -2.83 -8.42 -0.03
C GLY A 786 -4.02 -8.09 -0.94
N THR A 787 -4.21 -6.81 -1.19
CA THR A 787 -5.39 -6.32 -1.92
C THR A 787 -5.04 -5.24 -2.92
N GLY A 788 -5.91 -4.99 -3.89
CA GLY A 788 -6.08 -3.68 -4.50
C GLY A 788 -6.87 -2.79 -3.55
N ARG A 789 -6.49 -1.53 -3.41
CA ARG A 789 -7.21 -0.56 -2.59
C ARG A 789 -7.48 0.71 -3.40
N ALA A 790 -8.74 1.01 -3.60
CA ALA A 790 -9.19 2.30 -4.12
C ALA A 790 -9.60 3.21 -2.97
N SER A 791 -9.17 4.45 -2.99
CA SER A 791 -9.48 5.44 -1.95
C SER A 791 -9.89 6.79 -2.57
N PHE A 792 -10.92 7.36 -2.01
CA PHE A 792 -11.64 8.49 -2.56
C PHE A 792 -11.24 9.80 -1.88
N ALA A 793 -11.45 10.89 -2.58
CA ALA A 793 -11.18 12.24 -2.08
C ALA A 793 -12.23 13.19 -2.65
N VAL A 794 -12.25 14.43 -2.20
CA VAL A 794 -13.24 15.44 -2.59
C VAL A 794 -13.35 15.70 -4.10
N HIS A 795 -12.42 15.19 -4.87
CA HIS A 795 -12.38 15.29 -6.34
C HIS A 795 -12.77 13.98 -7.06
N THR A 796 -13.08 12.90 -6.31
CA THR A 796 -13.43 11.60 -6.89
C THR A 796 -14.86 11.62 -7.42
N THR A 797 -15.02 11.30 -8.70
CA THR A 797 -16.30 11.29 -9.41
C THR A 797 -16.83 9.88 -9.63
N CYS A 798 -18.12 9.74 -9.93
CA CYS A 798 -18.68 8.46 -10.37
C CYS A 798 -17.94 7.89 -11.58
N GLU A 799 -17.50 8.74 -12.51
CA GLU A 799 -16.71 8.34 -13.69
C GLU A 799 -15.37 7.72 -13.30
N ASP A 800 -14.69 8.22 -12.26
CA ASP A 800 -13.43 7.65 -11.77
C ASP A 800 -13.66 6.23 -11.21
N ILE A 801 -14.77 6.01 -10.50
CA ILE A 801 -15.15 4.72 -9.92
C ILE A 801 -15.60 3.72 -11.01
N GLU A 802 -16.33 4.17 -11.99
CA GLU A 802 -16.68 3.33 -13.16
C GLU A 802 -15.44 2.91 -13.93
N ALA A 803 -14.47 3.83 -14.10
CA ALA A 803 -13.19 3.51 -14.71
C ALA A 803 -12.41 2.45 -13.89
N LEU A 804 -12.50 2.48 -12.56
CA LEU A 804 -11.96 1.41 -11.71
C LEU A 804 -12.60 0.07 -12.02
N ALA A 805 -13.93 0.00 -12.08
CA ALA A 805 -14.64 -1.25 -12.36
C ALA A 805 -14.30 -1.80 -13.76
N VAL A 806 -14.17 -0.93 -14.74
CA VAL A 806 -13.73 -1.27 -16.11
C VAL A 806 -12.32 -1.86 -16.08
N ALA A 807 -11.39 -1.21 -15.37
CA ALA A 807 -10.01 -1.65 -15.30
C ALA A 807 -9.87 -3.00 -14.56
N VAL A 808 -10.64 -3.21 -13.49
CA VAL A 808 -10.63 -4.47 -12.72
C VAL A 808 -11.27 -5.60 -13.53
N GLU A 809 -12.37 -5.35 -14.24
CA GLU A 809 -12.99 -6.34 -15.14
C GLU A 809 -12.04 -6.72 -16.29
N MET A 810 -11.37 -5.75 -16.90
CA MET A 810 -10.36 -6.03 -17.91
C MET A 810 -9.19 -6.85 -17.31
N CYS A 811 -8.72 -6.50 -16.10
CA CYS A 811 -7.71 -7.27 -15.38
C CYS A 811 -8.14 -8.74 -15.23
N ARG A 812 -9.37 -8.98 -14.81
CA ARG A 812 -9.96 -10.33 -14.71
C ARG A 812 -9.93 -11.09 -16.06
N ARG A 813 -10.29 -10.42 -17.17
CA ARG A 813 -10.24 -11.04 -18.50
C ARG A 813 -8.83 -11.34 -18.98
N LEU A 814 -7.86 -10.52 -18.62
CA LEU A 814 -6.46 -10.67 -19.01
C LEU A 814 -5.73 -11.78 -18.24
N TYR A 815 -6.15 -12.05 -16.99
CA TYR A 815 -5.50 -13.04 -16.12
C TYR A 815 -6.33 -14.33 -15.91
N ARG A 816 -7.43 -14.48 -16.65
CA ARG A 816 -8.18 -15.74 -16.76
C ARG A 816 -7.44 -16.83 -17.51
#